data_ec8d03eb06008bd33644a8d202392c60
#
_entry.id   ec8d03eb06008bd33644a8d202392c60
#
_cell.length_a   1.000
_cell.length_b   1.000
_cell.length_c   1.000
_cell.angle_alpha   90.00
_cell.angle_beta   90.00
_cell.angle_gamma   90.00
#
_symmetry.space_group_name_H-M   'P 1'
#
loop_
_entity.id
_entity.type
_entity.pdbx_description
1 polymer ?
#
loop_
_entity_poly.entity_id
_entity_poly.type
_entity_poly.pdbx_seq_one_letter_code
_entity_poly.pdbx_strand_id
1 'polypeptide(L)'
;MSWRIIQKTPRIANLDEMKSYVKLGVIVLLVACFSFETHAQNIIPKPQNIVKGKGTLASSQLEGIMSNLNGKDIALLKDYIPQSISQELNVKKKRSVHKDSGCFLQLVCTGTPQQAQVAADSVRLQGYHLRISDHGVKIEALTPMGLFYGLQTLRQLEENGKFPYIAITDQPKYPYRGIMIDCSRHFFPIDVLKKQLDAMAYYKFDRFHWHLVDGGGWRLEIKKYPRLTEETAYRTQEDWEKWWNNGDRTFCRKETPGAYGGYYTQDEVRDLLAYAAARHITVIPEIEMPGHSNEVLWAYPELACGGKVHGQSDFCVGKDSTYQFLKDVLMEIMSLFPSSYIHIGGDEAERKTWETCTDCQREMQANGLKTTAELQGHFTEKIEQFLNSHGRRLMGWDEIMEGKLAPNAAVMSWRGFKAGLEAARKGHPVVMTPGEYCYLDMYQDAPMTQPKAQGGFVTLEKTYGYEPLPDSCRTPQTEAFVEGLQGNVWTEYISTPQHLEYMLYPRALALAEIGWTNGPKDYAKFCKRALHAVAFLQQKGYNTFDLVHEIGERKEFVSGINHEALNKRVTYLSKYAPKYRAEGDSTLTNGRGGNWGYIEGRWQGFIDPKGVEVIIDMEKVTDIKDIEINFMQQPASMIYTPASVQIGVSAGGKDYVEIDNTTCDIQPSAGYLIYPYRWKGHAKGRYVHIKALLHEPDSWLFTDEIIINRK
;
A
#
# COMPACT_ATOMS: atom_id res chain seq x y z
N MET A 1 23.16 36.64 -51.74
CA MET A 1 23.19 38.10 -51.48
C MET A 1 21.80 38.56 -51.08
N SER A 2 21.70 39.32 -50.09
CA SER A 2 20.66 40.10 -49.40
C SER A 2 19.99 39.42 -48.16
N TRP A 3 20.50 39.86 -47.05
CA TRP A 3 19.93 39.71 -45.70
C TRP A 3 18.72 40.63 -45.55
N ARG A 4 17.59 40.09 -45.06
CA ARG A 4 16.51 40.91 -44.48
C ARG A 4 16.47 40.71 -42.99
N ILE A 5 16.82 41.76 -42.27
CA ILE A 5 16.67 41.93 -40.84
C ILE A 5 15.18 42.16 -40.56
N ILE A 6 14.55 41.28 -39.78
CA ILE A 6 13.20 41.47 -39.20
C ILE A 6 13.39 41.99 -37.79
N GLN A 7 13.12 43.29 -37.60
CA GLN A 7 12.99 43.92 -36.30
C GLN A 7 11.75 43.31 -35.55
N LYS A 8 11.97 42.68 -34.42
CA LYS A 8 10.89 42.33 -33.48
C LYS A 8 10.68 43.50 -32.53
N THR A 9 9.54 44.16 -32.63
CA THR A 9 8.98 45.07 -31.61
C THR A 9 8.64 44.30 -30.31
N PRO A 10 8.92 44.83 -29.12
CA PRO A 10 8.53 44.20 -27.89
C PRO A 10 7.00 44.27 -27.70
N ARG A 11 6.36 43.13 -27.50
CA ARG A 11 4.94 43.05 -27.09
C ARG A 11 4.81 43.61 -25.67
N ILE A 12 3.94 44.60 -25.54
CA ILE A 12 3.49 45.11 -24.26
C ILE A 12 2.72 43.97 -23.56
N ALA A 13 3.17 43.56 -22.35
CA ALA A 13 2.51 42.53 -21.53
C ALA A 13 1.08 42.98 -21.21
N ASN A 14 0.13 42.05 -21.35
CA ASN A 14 -1.29 42.27 -21.14
C ASN A 14 -1.56 42.50 -19.65
N LEU A 15 -2.45 43.44 -19.31
CA LEU A 15 -2.83 43.77 -17.91
C LEU A 15 -3.31 42.58 -17.08
N ASP A 16 -3.78 41.52 -17.73
CA ASP A 16 -4.23 40.30 -17.06
C ASP A 16 -3.08 39.39 -16.63
N GLU A 17 -1.95 39.37 -17.35
CA GLU A 17 -0.71 38.71 -16.92
C GLU A 17 -0.09 39.42 -15.71
N MET A 18 -0.08 40.75 -15.70
CA MET A 18 0.36 41.51 -14.52
C MET A 18 -0.50 41.28 -13.28
N LYS A 19 -1.82 41.14 -13.45
CA LYS A 19 -2.73 40.75 -12.33
C LYS A 19 -2.46 39.33 -11.79
N SER A 20 -2.04 38.41 -12.65
CA SER A 20 -1.64 37.05 -12.27
C SER A 20 -0.35 37.05 -11.43
N TYR A 21 0.66 37.81 -11.83
CA TYR A 21 1.92 37.97 -11.09
C TYR A 21 1.74 38.70 -9.75
N VAL A 22 0.83 39.68 -9.69
CA VAL A 22 0.48 40.37 -8.43
C VAL A 22 -0.30 39.43 -7.49
N LYS A 23 -1.22 38.58 -8.01
CA LYS A 23 -1.87 37.54 -7.20
C LYS A 23 -0.90 36.48 -6.71
N LEU A 24 0.05 36.05 -7.54
CA LEU A 24 1.10 35.11 -7.14
C LEU A 24 2.03 35.73 -6.09
N GLY A 25 2.43 36.98 -6.25
CA GLY A 25 3.23 37.72 -5.27
C GLY A 25 2.50 37.96 -3.95
N VAL A 26 1.20 38.20 -3.97
CA VAL A 26 0.37 38.34 -2.76
C VAL A 26 0.14 36.99 -2.08
N ILE A 27 0.02 35.89 -2.82
CA ILE A 27 -0.05 34.54 -2.25
C ILE A 27 1.27 34.15 -1.62
N VAL A 28 2.42 34.46 -2.24
CA VAL A 28 3.76 34.24 -1.66
C VAL A 28 4.01 35.12 -0.42
N LEU A 29 3.52 36.38 -0.41
CA LEU A 29 3.57 37.23 0.78
C LEU A 29 2.58 36.82 1.88
N LEU A 30 1.40 36.30 1.51
CA LEU A 30 0.46 35.76 2.51
C LEU A 30 0.95 34.43 3.11
N VAL A 31 1.69 33.62 2.38
CA VAL A 31 2.38 32.43 2.94
C VAL A 31 3.53 32.84 3.84
N ALA A 32 4.20 33.98 3.58
CA ALA A 32 5.26 34.52 4.46
C ALA A 32 4.73 35.24 5.73
N CYS A 33 3.44 35.62 5.77
CA CYS A 33 2.80 36.25 6.95
C CYS A 33 2.05 35.27 7.86
N PHE A 34 1.94 33.97 7.49
CA PHE A 34 1.42 32.90 8.37
C PHE A 34 2.54 32.21 9.14
N SER A 35 3.46 32.95 9.70
CA SER A 35 4.53 32.43 10.51
C SER A 35 4.35 32.86 11.96
N PHE A 36 4.24 31.89 12.76
CA PHE A 36 4.43 31.67 14.19
C PHE A 36 3.36 30.79 14.84
N GLU A 37 2.70 29.90 14.05
CA GLU A 37 2.13 28.71 14.67
C GLU A 37 3.23 27.67 14.79
N THR A 38 3.66 27.43 16.02
CA THR A 38 4.81 26.66 16.44
C THR A 38 4.92 25.28 15.75
N HIS A 39 6.12 24.92 15.21
CA HIS A 39 6.47 23.65 14.54
C HIS A 39 6.11 22.37 15.32
N ALA A 40 5.82 22.44 16.60
CA ALA A 40 5.20 21.35 17.36
C ALA A 40 3.89 20.81 16.74
N GLN A 41 3.36 21.44 15.70
CA GLN A 41 2.16 21.01 14.99
C GLN A 41 2.45 20.12 13.78
N ASN A 42 3.71 20.04 13.29
CA ASN A 42 4.06 19.34 12.03
C ASN A 42 4.62 17.93 12.24
N ILE A 43 4.63 17.41 13.46
CA ILE A 43 5.17 16.07 13.76
C ILE A 43 4.27 14.97 13.18
N ILE A 44 4.87 14.02 12.46
CA ILE A 44 4.24 12.75 12.02
C ILE A 44 5.13 11.59 12.49
N PRO A 45 4.58 10.59 13.17
CA PRO A 45 3.23 10.50 13.76
C PRO A 45 3.03 11.54 14.86
N LYS A 46 1.80 12.03 15.00
CA LYS A 46 1.43 12.98 16.04
C LYS A 46 1.59 12.33 17.42
N PRO A 47 2.39 12.92 18.34
CA PRO A 47 2.54 12.39 19.69
C PRO A 47 1.23 12.38 20.49
N GLN A 48 1.15 11.44 21.46
CA GLN A 48 -0.03 11.25 22.31
C GLN A 48 -0.36 12.49 23.16
N ASN A 49 0.63 13.01 23.90
CA ASN A 49 0.45 14.15 24.77
C ASN A 49 1.52 15.20 24.52
N ILE A 50 1.09 16.42 24.28
CA ILE A 50 1.96 17.57 24.02
C ILE A 50 1.57 18.73 24.92
N VAL A 51 2.52 19.24 25.70
CA VAL A 51 2.38 20.48 26.49
C VAL A 51 3.37 21.50 25.94
N LYS A 52 2.85 22.57 25.36
CA LYS A 52 3.67 23.65 24.77
C LYS A 52 4.13 24.63 25.83
N GLY A 53 5.42 24.99 25.81
CA GLY A 53 6.00 26.09 26.58
C GLY A 53 6.09 27.39 25.76
N LYS A 54 6.51 28.47 26.39
CA LYS A 54 6.80 29.75 25.72
C LYS A 54 8.31 29.93 25.60
N GLY A 55 8.83 30.00 24.39
CA GLY A 55 10.24 30.19 24.08
C GLY A 55 10.84 29.08 23.24
N THR A 56 12.12 29.22 22.91
CA THR A 56 12.91 28.27 22.11
C THR A 56 14.29 28.10 22.72
N LEU A 57 14.89 26.92 22.52
CA LEU A 57 16.29 26.60 22.82
C LEU A 57 17.06 26.59 21.49
N ALA A 58 18.16 27.35 21.42
CA ALA A 58 19.09 27.22 20.29
C ALA A 58 20.03 26.03 20.52
N SER A 59 20.30 25.24 19.47
CA SER A 59 21.23 24.10 19.54
C SER A 59 22.62 24.50 20.02
N SER A 60 23.07 25.73 19.68
CA SER A 60 24.34 26.29 20.09
C SER A 60 24.47 26.56 21.63
N GLN A 61 23.35 26.52 22.34
CA GLN A 61 23.35 26.64 23.81
C GLN A 61 23.66 25.30 24.50
N LEU A 62 23.60 24.18 23.78
CA LEU A 62 23.91 22.86 24.33
C LEU A 62 25.42 22.69 24.49
N GLU A 63 25.87 22.39 25.72
CA GLU A 63 27.25 22.23 26.09
C GLU A 63 27.79 20.80 25.83
N GLY A 64 26.90 19.84 25.60
CA GLY A 64 27.31 18.46 25.42
C GLY A 64 26.14 17.48 25.47
N ILE A 65 26.50 16.20 25.42
CA ILE A 65 25.59 15.08 25.52
C ILE A 65 25.85 14.34 26.82
N MET A 66 24.83 14.11 27.62
CA MET A 66 24.90 13.30 28.84
C MET A 66 24.09 12.04 28.68
N SER A 67 24.66 10.86 28.96
CA SER A 67 23.95 9.59 28.87
C SER A 67 24.39 8.61 29.96
N ASN A 68 23.44 7.73 30.35
CA ASN A 68 23.74 6.57 31.19
C ASN A 68 23.84 5.25 30.38
N LEU A 69 23.74 5.34 29.07
CA LEU A 69 23.89 4.21 28.18
C LEU A 69 25.31 3.66 28.14
N ASN A 70 25.47 2.40 27.77
CA ASN A 70 26.77 1.83 27.45
C ASN A 70 27.31 2.37 26.11
N GLY A 71 28.61 2.15 25.86
CA GLY A 71 29.29 2.70 24.67
C GLY A 71 28.71 2.23 23.34
N LYS A 72 28.15 1.02 23.25
CA LYS A 72 27.53 0.47 22.04
C LYS A 72 26.20 1.17 21.73
N ASP A 73 25.31 1.27 22.72
CA ASP A 73 24.00 1.87 22.54
C ASP A 73 24.07 3.37 22.23
N ILE A 74 24.95 4.10 22.91
CA ILE A 74 25.13 5.53 22.60
C ILE A 74 25.75 5.75 21.20
N ALA A 75 26.64 4.86 20.74
CA ALA A 75 27.21 4.94 19.41
C ALA A 75 26.14 4.78 18.33
N LEU A 76 25.19 3.88 18.52
CA LEU A 76 24.05 3.68 17.60
C LEU A 76 23.11 4.90 17.57
N LEU A 77 22.89 5.56 18.71
CA LEU A 77 21.98 6.72 18.80
C LEU A 77 22.61 8.01 18.28
N LYS A 78 23.95 8.12 18.21
CA LYS A 78 24.64 9.34 17.76
C LYS A 78 24.20 9.81 16.37
N ASP A 79 24.02 8.88 15.45
CA ASP A 79 23.66 9.18 14.06
C ASP A 79 22.23 9.78 13.92
N TYR A 80 21.43 9.67 14.98
CA TYR A 80 20.06 10.21 15.03
C TYR A 80 19.91 11.49 15.83
N ILE A 81 21.01 12.01 16.40
CA ILE A 81 21.02 13.34 17.02
C ILE A 81 20.91 14.39 15.90
N PRO A 82 20.07 15.43 16.07
CA PRO A 82 19.96 16.51 15.09
C PRO A 82 21.33 17.10 14.70
N GLN A 83 21.56 17.32 13.40
CA GLN A 83 22.84 17.80 12.89
C GLN A 83 23.25 19.19 13.44
N SER A 84 22.28 20.01 13.82
CA SER A 84 22.54 21.31 14.44
C SER A 84 23.16 21.20 15.85
N ILE A 85 22.97 20.05 16.48
CA ILE A 85 23.65 19.72 17.74
C ILE A 85 25.02 19.17 17.35
N SER A 86 26.08 19.92 17.61
CA SER A 86 27.45 19.56 17.22
C SER A 86 27.82 18.15 17.69
N GLN A 87 28.19 17.27 16.73
CA GLN A 87 28.62 15.92 17.04
C GLN A 87 29.97 15.86 17.76
N GLU A 88 30.72 16.97 17.78
CA GLU A 88 31.97 17.11 18.54
C GLU A 88 31.73 17.26 20.05
N LEU A 89 30.49 17.44 20.48
CA LEU A 89 30.12 17.50 21.87
C LEU A 89 30.48 16.18 22.59
N ASN A 90 31.37 16.28 23.58
CA ASN A 90 31.82 15.12 24.35
C ASN A 90 30.67 14.45 25.10
N VAL A 91 30.55 13.12 24.93
CA VAL A 91 29.62 12.32 25.72
C VAL A 91 30.14 12.16 27.14
N LYS A 92 29.50 12.80 28.09
CA LYS A 92 29.81 12.66 29.52
C LYS A 92 28.96 11.52 30.12
N LYS A 93 29.62 10.62 30.88
CA LYS A 93 28.88 9.61 31.67
C LYS A 93 28.20 10.31 32.83
N LYS A 94 26.89 10.16 32.98
CA LYS A 94 26.13 10.66 34.12
C LYS A 94 26.46 9.82 35.36
N ARG A 95 27.28 10.34 36.27
CA ARG A 95 27.67 9.67 37.53
C ARG A 95 26.69 9.88 38.68
N SER A 96 25.87 10.90 38.67
CA SER A 96 24.79 11.14 39.65
C SER A 96 23.74 12.14 39.15
N VAL A 97 22.53 12.09 39.72
CA VAL A 97 21.37 12.92 39.33
C VAL A 97 21.43 14.35 39.95
N HIS A 98 22.47 14.70 40.74
CA HIS A 98 22.54 15.97 41.47
C HIS A 98 23.69 16.89 41.00
N LYS A 99 23.29 18.09 40.55
CA LYS A 99 24.10 19.28 40.29
C LYS A 99 24.99 19.29 39.04
N ASP A 100 24.42 19.12 37.84
CA ASP A 100 25.04 19.77 36.69
C ASP A 100 24.15 20.94 36.26
N SER A 101 24.65 22.16 36.46
CA SER A 101 23.95 23.42 36.14
C SER A 101 24.09 23.84 34.69
N GLY A 102 24.53 22.93 33.80
CA GLY A 102 24.72 23.21 32.37
C GLY A 102 23.54 22.81 31.48
N CYS A 103 23.53 23.33 30.26
CA CYS A 103 22.53 23.06 29.24
C CYS A 103 22.97 21.86 28.37
N PHE A 104 22.35 20.70 28.48
CA PHE A 104 22.77 19.46 27.84
C PHE A 104 21.65 18.79 27.06
N LEU A 105 22.03 17.98 26.05
CA LEU A 105 21.18 16.89 25.56
C LEU A 105 21.35 15.66 26.48
N GLN A 106 20.32 15.32 27.23
CA GLN A 106 20.32 14.19 28.15
C GLN A 106 19.55 13.02 27.59
N LEU A 107 20.21 11.86 27.41
CA LEU A 107 19.62 10.60 26.99
C LEU A 107 19.66 9.63 28.19
N VAL A 108 18.48 9.35 28.76
CA VAL A 108 18.36 8.58 30.00
C VAL A 108 17.54 7.31 29.79
N CYS A 109 18.20 6.17 29.85
CA CYS A 109 17.55 4.87 29.85
C CYS A 109 17.32 4.38 31.27
N THR A 110 16.08 4.07 31.65
CA THR A 110 15.71 3.70 33.02
C THR A 110 15.32 2.22 33.18
N GLY A 111 15.20 1.49 32.09
CA GLY A 111 14.82 0.08 32.10
C GLY A 111 16.01 -0.88 32.17
N THR A 112 15.70 -2.17 32.05
CA THR A 112 16.67 -3.27 32.15
C THR A 112 17.07 -3.80 30.76
N PRO A 113 18.21 -4.50 30.62
CA PRO A 113 18.58 -5.14 29.35
C PRO A 113 17.53 -6.16 28.85
N GLN A 114 16.84 -6.86 29.75
CA GLN A 114 15.77 -7.81 29.40
C GLN A 114 14.59 -7.09 28.76
N GLN A 115 14.22 -5.91 29.26
CA GLN A 115 13.17 -5.08 28.64
C GLN A 115 13.58 -4.63 27.24
N ALA A 116 14.84 -4.33 27.01
CA ALA A 116 15.32 -3.94 25.67
C ALA A 116 15.19 -5.08 24.64
N GLN A 117 15.32 -6.33 25.04
CA GLN A 117 15.20 -7.50 24.15
C GLN A 117 13.79 -7.71 23.60
N VAL A 118 12.76 -7.34 24.37
CA VAL A 118 11.35 -7.48 23.98
C VAL A 118 10.67 -6.15 23.62
N ALA A 119 11.45 -5.10 23.43
CA ALA A 119 10.92 -3.76 23.21
C ALA A 119 10.07 -3.66 21.93
N ALA A 120 10.44 -4.40 20.90
CA ALA A 120 9.73 -4.39 19.62
C ALA A 120 8.28 -4.91 19.72
N ASP A 121 7.99 -5.78 20.69
CA ASP A 121 6.68 -6.40 20.86
C ASP A 121 5.86 -5.74 21.99
N SER A 122 6.30 -4.58 22.49
CA SER A 122 5.63 -3.90 23.59
C SER A 122 5.53 -2.40 23.39
N VAL A 123 4.32 -1.88 23.22
CA VAL A 123 4.06 -0.43 23.08
C VAL A 123 4.65 0.39 24.22
N ARG A 124 4.58 -0.11 25.47
CA ARG A 124 5.11 0.56 26.64
C ARG A 124 6.64 0.70 26.61
N LEU A 125 7.34 -0.32 26.13
CA LEU A 125 8.81 -0.34 26.09
C LEU A 125 9.36 0.51 24.95
N GLN A 126 8.51 0.90 23.99
CA GLN A 126 8.81 1.82 22.90
C GLN A 126 8.53 3.29 23.25
N GLY A 127 7.89 3.55 24.39
CA GLY A 127 7.51 4.89 24.84
C GLY A 127 8.69 5.72 25.32
N TYR A 128 8.51 7.05 25.31
CA TYR A 128 9.49 8.03 25.75
C TYR A 128 8.84 9.28 26.36
N HIS A 129 9.65 10.02 27.15
CA HIS A 129 9.36 11.37 27.61
C HIS A 129 10.42 12.31 27.03
N LEU A 130 10.00 13.35 26.32
CA LEU A 130 10.86 14.40 25.78
C LEU A 130 10.51 15.74 26.43
N ARG A 131 11.48 16.42 26.99
CA ARG A 131 11.33 17.79 27.54
C ARG A 131 12.41 18.70 26.97
N ILE A 132 11.99 19.85 26.45
CA ILE A 132 12.84 20.94 25.98
C ILE A 132 12.51 22.20 26.77
N SER A 133 13.50 22.81 27.35
CA SER A 133 13.38 24.02 28.17
C SER A 133 14.67 24.85 28.05
N ASP A 134 14.74 25.96 28.80
CA ASP A 134 15.99 26.75 29.00
C ASP A 134 17.14 25.98 29.68
N HIS A 135 16.83 24.83 30.31
CA HIS A 135 17.81 23.93 30.91
C HIS A 135 18.34 22.83 29.96
N GLY A 136 17.92 22.84 28.69
CA GLY A 136 18.35 21.88 27.67
C GLY A 136 17.27 20.94 27.19
N VAL A 137 17.72 19.83 26.61
CA VAL A 137 16.86 18.74 26.07
C VAL A 137 17.04 17.49 26.93
N LYS A 138 15.95 16.89 27.37
CA LYS A 138 15.97 15.61 28.08
C LYS A 138 15.03 14.61 27.41
N ILE A 139 15.57 13.45 27.06
CA ILE A 139 14.80 12.28 26.58
C ILE A 139 14.99 11.16 27.59
N GLU A 140 13.88 10.64 28.12
CA GLU A 140 13.84 9.52 29.06
C GLU A 140 12.99 8.39 28.47
N ALA A 141 13.49 7.17 28.53
CA ALA A 141 12.76 5.98 28.07
C ALA A 141 13.17 4.74 28.87
N LEU A 142 12.34 3.70 28.81
CA LEU A 142 12.66 2.40 29.41
C LEU A 142 13.73 1.64 28.61
N THR A 143 13.85 1.93 27.31
CA THR A 143 14.74 1.17 26.40
C THR A 143 15.49 2.10 25.45
N PRO A 144 16.60 1.65 24.86
CA PRO A 144 17.26 2.38 23.76
C PRO A 144 16.33 2.65 22.56
N MET A 145 15.37 1.74 22.27
CA MET A 145 14.36 1.92 21.22
C MET A 145 13.43 3.12 21.53
N GLY A 146 13.00 3.28 22.77
CA GLY A 146 12.21 4.46 23.15
C GLY A 146 13.01 5.76 23.05
N LEU A 147 14.31 5.77 23.43
CA LEU A 147 15.20 6.91 23.21
C LEU A 147 15.37 7.26 21.74
N PHE A 148 15.51 6.24 20.88
CA PHE A 148 15.56 6.40 19.43
C PHE A 148 14.31 7.12 18.90
N TYR A 149 13.10 6.71 19.30
CA TYR A 149 11.86 7.37 18.88
C TYR A 149 11.73 8.79 19.42
N GLY A 150 12.23 9.02 20.62
CA GLY A 150 12.35 10.38 21.17
C GLY A 150 13.28 11.29 20.35
N LEU A 151 14.40 10.74 19.86
CA LEU A 151 15.31 11.44 18.95
C LEU A 151 14.66 11.71 17.58
N GLN A 152 13.88 10.78 17.02
CA GLN A 152 13.14 11.05 15.78
C GLN A 152 12.16 12.21 15.95
N THR A 153 11.50 12.30 17.10
CA THR A 153 10.62 13.44 17.41
C THR A 153 11.43 14.74 17.59
N LEU A 154 12.58 14.68 18.25
CA LEU A 154 13.47 15.85 18.40
C LEU A 154 13.93 16.38 17.02
N ARG A 155 14.27 15.50 16.08
CA ARG A 155 14.64 15.85 14.70
C ARG A 155 13.51 16.55 13.95
N GLN A 156 12.25 16.17 14.18
CA GLN A 156 11.10 16.82 13.55
C GLN A 156 10.73 18.16 14.20
N LEU A 157 11.16 18.40 15.44
CA LEU A 157 10.96 19.66 16.15
C LEU A 157 11.99 20.73 15.80
N GLU A 158 13.10 20.34 15.18
CA GLU A 158 14.19 21.25 14.83
C GLU A 158 13.80 22.18 13.68
N GLU A 159 14.02 23.47 13.89
CA GLU A 159 13.92 24.49 12.85
C GLU A 159 15.08 25.47 12.92
N ASN A 160 15.91 25.52 11.89
CA ASN A 160 17.05 26.43 11.80
C ASN A 160 17.94 26.41 13.05
N GLY A 161 18.20 25.22 13.61
CA GLY A 161 19.00 25.03 14.81
C GLY A 161 18.29 25.46 16.10
N LYS A 162 16.97 25.58 16.10
CA LYS A 162 16.18 25.92 17.30
C LYS A 162 15.12 24.85 17.56
N PHE A 163 14.82 24.66 18.83
CA PHE A 163 13.81 23.74 19.34
C PHE A 163 12.78 24.50 20.19
N PRO A 164 11.48 24.32 20.00
CA PRO A 164 10.46 24.94 20.84
C PRO A 164 10.50 24.38 22.26
N TYR A 165 10.20 25.18 23.27
CA TYR A 165 9.97 24.67 24.64
C TYR A 165 8.69 23.82 24.63
N ILE A 166 8.85 22.55 25.02
CA ILE A 166 7.80 21.54 24.93
C ILE A 166 8.03 20.39 25.89
N ALA A 167 6.95 19.76 26.33
CA ALA A 167 7.01 18.46 26.99
C ALA A 167 6.10 17.48 26.24
N ILE A 168 6.64 16.32 25.90
CA ILE A 168 5.95 15.24 25.16
C ILE A 168 6.05 13.96 25.98
N THR A 169 4.90 13.28 26.15
CA THR A 169 4.81 11.90 26.63
C THR A 169 4.17 11.08 25.55
N ASP A 170 4.87 10.06 25.08
CA ASP A 170 4.51 9.39 23.84
C ASP A 170 4.84 7.90 23.83
N GLN A 171 4.04 7.13 23.13
CA GLN A 171 4.24 5.70 22.86
C GLN A 171 3.37 5.28 21.66
N PRO A 172 3.69 4.20 20.93
CA PRO A 172 2.85 3.73 19.84
C PRO A 172 1.49 3.22 20.31
N LYS A 173 0.50 3.21 19.41
CA LYS A 173 -0.79 2.57 19.59
C LYS A 173 -0.69 1.04 19.43
N TYR A 174 0.08 0.61 18.41
CA TYR A 174 0.30 -0.80 18.08
C TYR A 174 1.80 -1.15 18.10
N PRO A 175 2.16 -2.38 18.54
CA PRO A 175 3.55 -2.83 18.54
C PRO A 175 4.09 -3.15 17.14
N TYR A 176 3.22 -3.46 16.16
CA TYR A 176 3.59 -3.76 14.77
C TYR A 176 3.16 -2.63 13.85
N ARG A 177 4.11 -2.01 13.15
CA ARG A 177 3.91 -0.92 12.19
C ARG A 177 4.81 -1.18 10.98
N GLY A 178 4.24 -1.83 9.96
CA GLY A 178 4.99 -2.40 8.86
C GLY A 178 4.85 -1.67 7.53
N ILE A 179 5.88 -1.87 6.69
CA ILE A 179 5.83 -1.65 5.24
C ILE A 179 6.37 -2.90 4.57
N MET A 180 5.64 -3.42 3.60
CA MET A 180 6.10 -4.47 2.70
C MET A 180 6.53 -3.87 1.37
N ILE A 181 7.64 -4.36 0.84
CA ILE A 181 8.10 -4.05 -0.52
C ILE A 181 8.34 -5.37 -1.26
N ASP A 182 7.62 -5.51 -2.39
CA ASP A 182 7.82 -6.60 -3.33
C ASP A 182 9.09 -6.35 -4.15
N CYS A 183 10.07 -7.24 -3.99
CA CYS A 183 11.31 -7.23 -4.76
C CYS A 183 11.33 -8.35 -5.82
N SER A 184 10.29 -9.18 -5.88
CA SER A 184 10.17 -10.25 -6.85
C SER A 184 9.71 -9.77 -8.21
N ARG A 185 8.57 -9.06 -8.28
CA ARG A 185 8.05 -8.59 -9.57
C ARG A 185 9.00 -7.59 -10.21
N HIS A 186 9.57 -6.66 -9.40
CA HIS A 186 10.69 -5.82 -9.83
C HIS A 186 11.78 -5.80 -8.75
N PHE A 187 13.03 -5.99 -9.19
CA PHE A 187 14.19 -6.03 -8.30
C PHE A 187 14.64 -4.62 -7.92
N PHE A 188 14.83 -4.36 -6.62
CA PHE A 188 15.38 -3.12 -6.10
C PHE A 188 16.75 -3.37 -5.42
N PRO A 189 17.81 -2.64 -5.81
CA PRO A 189 19.11 -2.74 -5.15
C PRO A 189 19.05 -2.39 -3.64
N ILE A 190 19.98 -2.93 -2.87
CA ILE A 190 20.07 -2.73 -1.42
C ILE A 190 20.03 -1.25 -0.99
N ASP A 191 20.69 -0.36 -1.74
CA ASP A 191 20.70 1.07 -1.41
C ASP A 191 19.33 1.74 -1.51
N VAL A 192 18.48 1.26 -2.43
CA VAL A 192 17.08 1.71 -2.53
C VAL A 192 16.31 1.29 -1.28
N LEU A 193 16.49 0.04 -0.83
CA LEU A 193 15.83 -0.45 0.38
C LEU A 193 16.33 0.26 1.64
N LYS A 194 17.65 0.51 1.75
CA LYS A 194 18.22 1.31 2.85
C LYS A 194 17.64 2.71 2.91
N LYS A 195 17.45 3.35 1.75
CA LYS A 195 16.79 4.66 1.68
C LYS A 195 15.35 4.60 2.23
N GLN A 196 14.58 3.53 1.92
CA GLN A 196 13.24 3.37 2.50
C GLN A 196 13.30 3.11 4.01
N LEU A 197 14.27 2.32 4.50
CA LEU A 197 14.48 2.11 5.94
C LEU A 197 14.79 3.41 6.69
N ASP A 198 15.47 4.38 6.05
CA ASP A 198 15.70 5.71 6.64
C ASP A 198 14.40 6.47 6.87
N ALA A 199 13.52 6.51 5.88
CA ALA A 199 12.21 7.15 6.01
C ALA A 199 11.31 6.38 7.00
N MET A 200 11.29 5.05 6.95
CA MET A 200 10.57 4.22 7.90
C MET A 200 10.99 4.52 9.35
N ALA A 201 12.28 4.59 9.61
CA ALA A 201 12.83 4.93 10.92
C ALA A 201 12.42 6.34 11.38
N TYR A 202 12.49 7.33 10.48
CA TYR A 202 12.13 8.72 10.76
C TYR A 202 10.65 8.87 11.15
N TYR A 203 9.78 8.09 10.49
CA TYR A 203 8.35 8.06 10.77
C TYR A 203 7.90 6.92 11.70
N LYS A 204 8.85 6.30 12.41
CA LYS A 204 8.62 5.33 13.50
C LYS A 204 7.94 4.04 13.10
N PHE A 205 8.13 3.57 11.88
CA PHE A 205 7.88 2.17 11.53
C PHE A 205 8.92 1.27 12.19
N ASP A 206 8.54 0.02 12.49
CA ASP A 206 9.41 -0.94 13.17
C ASP A 206 9.47 -2.32 12.50
N ARG A 207 8.73 -2.52 11.42
CA ARG A 207 8.76 -3.76 10.62
C ARG A 207 8.96 -3.45 9.16
N PHE A 208 9.95 -4.10 8.57
CA PHE A 208 10.13 -4.18 7.12
C PHE A 208 9.82 -5.60 6.67
N HIS A 209 8.70 -5.79 5.98
CA HIS A 209 8.32 -7.05 5.38
C HIS A 209 8.94 -7.12 3.99
N TRP A 210 9.88 -8.04 3.80
CA TRP A 210 10.64 -8.17 2.57
C TRP A 210 10.11 -9.33 1.75
N HIS A 211 9.33 -9.02 0.72
CA HIS A 211 8.79 -10.01 -0.22
C HIS A 211 9.87 -10.35 -1.24
N LEU A 212 10.58 -11.46 -0.98
CA LEU A 212 11.83 -11.82 -1.65
C LEU A 212 11.62 -12.73 -2.85
N VAL A 213 10.53 -13.48 -2.90
CA VAL A 213 10.31 -14.54 -3.89
C VAL A 213 8.85 -14.60 -4.27
N ASP A 214 8.58 -14.79 -5.55
CA ASP A 214 7.28 -14.93 -6.17
C ASP A 214 7.48 -15.31 -7.64
N GLY A 215 6.42 -15.59 -8.40
CA GLY A 215 6.46 -15.90 -9.82
C GLY A 215 7.22 -14.91 -10.72
N GLY A 216 7.57 -13.72 -10.22
CA GLY A 216 8.38 -12.72 -10.90
C GLY A 216 9.89 -12.98 -10.87
N GLY A 217 10.35 -13.76 -9.91
CA GLY A 217 11.75 -14.17 -9.78
C GLY A 217 12.20 -14.43 -8.35
N TRP A 218 13.16 -15.29 -8.17
CA TRP A 218 13.80 -15.59 -6.90
C TRP A 218 14.91 -14.59 -6.58
N ARG A 219 14.87 -13.90 -5.42
CA ARG A 219 15.77 -12.77 -5.15
C ARG A 219 16.79 -13.00 -4.03
N LEU A 220 16.92 -14.20 -3.50
CA LEU A 220 17.82 -14.48 -2.40
C LEU A 220 18.78 -15.63 -2.71
N GLU A 221 20.07 -15.43 -2.46
CA GLU A 221 21.08 -16.50 -2.57
C GLU A 221 20.78 -17.63 -1.56
N ILE A 222 20.51 -18.82 -2.07
CA ILE A 222 20.42 -20.08 -1.30
C ILE A 222 21.58 -20.98 -1.75
N LYS A 223 22.57 -21.15 -0.90
CA LYS A 223 23.82 -21.87 -1.27
C LYS A 223 23.58 -23.31 -1.64
N LYS A 224 22.61 -23.96 -0.99
CA LYS A 224 22.26 -25.36 -1.29
C LYS A 224 21.52 -25.49 -2.63
N TYR A 225 20.84 -24.44 -3.09
CA TYR A 225 20.03 -24.46 -4.31
C TYR A 225 20.40 -23.30 -5.26
N PRO A 226 21.61 -23.29 -5.84
CA PRO A 226 22.12 -22.15 -6.62
C PRO A 226 21.32 -21.86 -7.89
N ARG A 227 20.64 -22.87 -8.48
CA ARG A 227 19.80 -22.68 -9.67
C ARG A 227 18.68 -21.66 -9.44
N LEU A 228 18.24 -21.46 -8.20
CA LEU A 228 17.23 -20.44 -7.87
C LEU A 228 17.67 -19.03 -8.30
N THR A 229 18.93 -18.68 -8.09
CA THR A 229 19.48 -17.38 -8.51
C THR A 229 20.12 -17.41 -9.89
N GLU A 230 20.73 -18.51 -10.29
CA GLU A 230 21.37 -18.64 -11.59
C GLU A 230 20.38 -18.69 -12.76
N GLU A 231 19.21 -19.31 -12.56
CA GLU A 231 18.24 -19.57 -13.62
C GLU A 231 16.95 -18.72 -13.50
N THR A 232 16.58 -18.24 -12.29
CA THR A 232 15.28 -17.58 -12.09
C THR A 232 15.34 -16.22 -11.40
N ALA A 233 16.54 -15.68 -11.15
CA ALA A 233 16.67 -14.28 -10.71
C ALA A 233 16.57 -13.28 -11.86
N TYR A 234 16.58 -13.72 -13.10
CA TYR A 234 16.49 -12.88 -14.29
C TYR A 234 15.42 -13.39 -15.24
N ARG A 235 14.81 -12.47 -15.97
CA ARG A 235 13.80 -12.73 -16.99
C ARG A 235 14.09 -11.98 -18.29
N THR A 236 13.48 -12.41 -19.39
CA THR A 236 13.74 -11.90 -20.74
C THR A 236 13.13 -10.53 -21.01
N GLN A 237 12.25 -10.03 -20.13
CA GLN A 237 11.49 -8.79 -20.35
C GLN A 237 11.30 -8.04 -19.03
N GLU A 238 11.62 -6.72 -19.01
CA GLU A 238 11.38 -5.84 -17.87
C GLU A 238 9.90 -5.56 -17.67
N ASP A 239 9.19 -5.22 -18.75
CA ASP A 239 7.77 -4.87 -18.71
C ASP A 239 6.95 -6.10 -18.27
N TRP A 240 6.33 -5.98 -17.10
CA TRP A 240 5.55 -7.06 -16.48
C TRP A 240 4.41 -7.54 -17.36
N GLU A 241 3.66 -6.61 -17.98
CA GLU A 241 2.50 -6.96 -18.80
C GLU A 241 2.92 -7.75 -20.04
N LYS A 242 4.02 -7.35 -20.68
CA LYS A 242 4.57 -8.08 -21.83
C LYS A 242 5.15 -9.43 -21.46
N TRP A 243 5.69 -9.55 -20.26
CA TRP A 243 6.31 -10.80 -19.81
C TRP A 243 5.28 -11.77 -19.19
N TRP A 244 4.43 -11.26 -18.27
CA TRP A 244 3.50 -12.11 -17.51
C TRP A 244 2.17 -12.32 -18.21
N ASN A 245 1.52 -11.27 -18.69
CA ASN A 245 0.18 -11.34 -19.27
C ASN A 245 0.21 -11.75 -20.75
N ASN A 246 1.12 -11.17 -21.53
CA ASN A 246 1.17 -11.32 -22.98
C ASN A 246 2.44 -12.10 -23.44
N GLY A 247 3.26 -12.59 -22.54
CA GLY A 247 4.50 -13.28 -22.82
C GLY A 247 4.47 -14.77 -22.46
N ASP A 248 5.64 -15.37 -22.58
CA ASP A 248 5.88 -16.78 -22.30
C ASP A 248 6.36 -17.05 -20.85
N ARG A 249 6.53 -16.00 -20.05
CA ARG A 249 7.04 -16.04 -18.67
C ARG A 249 8.41 -16.72 -18.56
N THR A 250 9.29 -16.51 -19.56
CA THR A 250 10.57 -17.17 -19.66
C THR A 250 11.59 -16.51 -18.74
N PHE A 251 12.19 -17.31 -17.87
CA PHE A 251 13.38 -16.93 -17.10
C PHE A 251 14.65 -17.13 -17.93
N CYS A 252 15.72 -16.43 -17.55
CA CYS A 252 17.00 -16.51 -18.24
C CYS A 252 18.17 -16.32 -17.27
N ARG A 253 19.37 -16.62 -17.71
CA ARG A 253 20.60 -16.35 -16.96
C ARG A 253 21.00 -14.88 -17.10
N LYS A 254 21.79 -14.39 -16.14
CA LYS A 254 22.30 -13.00 -16.10
C LYS A 254 22.99 -12.57 -17.39
N GLU A 255 23.73 -13.47 -18.02
CA GLU A 255 24.52 -13.22 -19.23
C GLU A 255 23.69 -13.15 -20.50
N THR A 256 22.39 -13.48 -20.42
CA THR A 256 21.48 -13.41 -21.58
C THR A 256 21.31 -11.94 -22.01
N PRO A 257 21.50 -11.60 -23.29
CA PRO A 257 21.29 -10.24 -23.76
C PRO A 257 19.89 -9.73 -23.43
N GLY A 258 19.79 -8.58 -22.77
CA GLY A 258 18.51 -8.00 -22.34
C GLY A 258 17.93 -8.60 -21.06
N ALA A 259 18.67 -9.46 -20.34
CA ALA A 259 18.23 -9.99 -19.05
C ALA A 259 17.92 -8.87 -18.05
N TYR A 260 16.73 -8.92 -17.46
CA TYR A 260 16.26 -8.02 -16.43
C TYR A 260 16.06 -8.76 -15.10
N GLY A 261 16.56 -8.22 -14.02
CA GLY A 261 16.40 -8.79 -12.68
C GLY A 261 17.64 -8.58 -11.80
N GLY A 262 17.75 -9.42 -10.79
CA GLY A 262 18.82 -9.39 -9.81
C GLY A 262 18.49 -10.28 -8.61
N TYR A 263 19.44 -10.44 -7.71
CA TYR A 263 19.24 -11.11 -6.43
C TYR A 263 20.19 -10.53 -5.39
N TYR A 264 19.90 -10.81 -4.13
CA TYR A 264 20.72 -10.42 -2.99
C TYR A 264 21.60 -11.58 -2.56
N THR A 265 22.90 -11.31 -2.44
CA THR A 265 23.82 -12.23 -1.79
C THR A 265 23.55 -12.29 -0.29
N GLN A 266 23.93 -13.36 0.37
CA GLN A 266 23.77 -13.45 1.83
C GLN A 266 24.53 -12.35 2.57
N ASP A 267 25.63 -11.83 2.00
CA ASP A 267 26.40 -10.73 2.60
C ASP A 267 25.65 -9.40 2.47
N GLU A 268 25.02 -9.10 1.34
CA GLU A 268 24.15 -7.95 1.16
C GLU A 268 22.93 -8.00 2.10
N VAL A 269 22.37 -9.21 2.30
CA VAL A 269 21.29 -9.41 3.30
C VAL A 269 21.78 -9.09 4.71
N ARG A 270 22.96 -9.59 5.12
CA ARG A 270 23.54 -9.28 6.46
C ARG A 270 23.77 -7.79 6.65
N ASP A 271 24.22 -7.10 5.61
CA ASP A 271 24.43 -5.65 5.64
C ASP A 271 23.10 -4.89 5.79
N LEU A 272 22.05 -5.26 5.05
CA LEU A 272 20.73 -4.67 5.22
C LEU A 272 20.13 -4.94 6.60
N LEU A 273 20.29 -6.17 7.12
CA LEU A 273 19.79 -6.54 8.45
C LEU A 273 20.49 -5.73 9.56
N ALA A 274 21.80 -5.52 9.46
CA ALA A 274 22.54 -4.69 10.38
C ALA A 274 22.10 -3.22 10.28
N TYR A 275 21.84 -2.74 9.06
CA TYR A 275 21.35 -1.38 8.81
C TYR A 275 19.96 -1.14 9.39
N ALA A 276 19.04 -2.10 9.22
CA ALA A 276 17.71 -2.08 9.78
C ALA A 276 17.72 -2.15 11.32
N ALA A 277 18.55 -3.06 11.89
CA ALA A 277 18.68 -3.23 13.34
C ALA A 277 19.17 -1.94 14.04
N ALA A 278 20.09 -1.19 13.42
CA ALA A 278 20.54 0.12 13.90
C ALA A 278 19.42 1.18 13.93
N ARG A 279 18.32 0.93 13.22
CA ARG A 279 17.10 1.75 13.14
C ARG A 279 15.93 1.19 13.94
N HIS A 280 16.18 0.16 14.72
CA HIS A 280 15.15 -0.58 15.46
C HIS A 280 14.02 -1.13 14.56
N ILE A 281 14.37 -1.49 13.32
CA ILE A 281 13.45 -2.12 12.36
C ILE A 281 13.79 -3.61 12.28
N THR A 282 12.81 -4.45 12.53
CA THR A 282 12.90 -5.89 12.31
C THR A 282 12.52 -6.21 10.88
N VAL A 283 13.38 -6.96 10.16
CA VAL A 283 13.11 -7.41 8.80
C VAL A 283 12.46 -8.79 8.86
N ILE A 284 11.25 -8.92 8.30
CA ILE A 284 10.51 -10.18 8.18
C ILE A 284 10.66 -10.68 6.76
N PRO A 285 11.35 -11.81 6.51
CA PRO A 285 11.45 -12.38 5.18
C PRO A 285 10.16 -13.11 4.80
N GLU A 286 9.74 -12.97 3.55
CA GLU A 286 8.69 -13.78 2.95
C GLU A 286 9.28 -14.73 1.91
N ILE A 287 8.93 -16.01 2.06
CA ILE A 287 9.26 -17.09 1.14
C ILE A 287 7.96 -17.79 0.76
N GLU A 288 7.50 -17.53 -0.43
CA GLU A 288 6.22 -18.02 -0.94
C GLU A 288 6.13 -19.53 -1.01
N MET A 289 5.06 -20.04 -0.45
CA MET A 289 4.64 -21.44 -0.51
C MET A 289 3.19 -21.61 -0.02
N PRO A 290 2.36 -22.49 -0.57
CA PRO A 290 2.68 -23.40 -1.67
C PRO A 290 2.46 -22.80 -3.07
N GLY A 291 1.77 -21.64 -3.18
CA GLY A 291 1.50 -20.91 -4.42
C GLY A 291 2.67 -19.99 -4.82
N HIS A 292 2.46 -19.18 -5.84
CA HIS A 292 3.40 -18.16 -6.32
C HIS A 292 4.85 -18.64 -6.55
N SER A 293 5.01 -19.93 -6.87
CA SER A 293 6.32 -20.64 -6.91
C SER A 293 6.78 -20.97 -8.34
N ASN A 294 6.30 -20.23 -9.34
CA ASN A 294 6.64 -20.49 -10.76
C ASN A 294 8.14 -20.50 -11.00
N GLU A 295 8.90 -19.60 -10.37
CA GLU A 295 10.34 -19.49 -10.50
C GLU A 295 11.06 -20.71 -9.89
N VAL A 296 10.57 -21.23 -8.76
CA VAL A 296 11.13 -22.45 -8.16
C VAL A 296 10.85 -23.65 -9.05
N LEU A 297 9.62 -23.77 -9.54
CA LEU A 297 9.20 -24.89 -10.41
C LEU A 297 9.88 -24.82 -11.78
N TRP A 298 10.33 -23.65 -12.21
CA TRP A 298 11.19 -23.51 -13.39
C TRP A 298 12.56 -24.12 -13.14
N ALA A 299 13.21 -23.77 -12.02
CA ALA A 299 14.54 -24.26 -11.66
C ALA A 299 14.53 -25.73 -11.22
N TYR A 300 13.49 -26.19 -10.52
CA TYR A 300 13.35 -27.52 -9.92
C TYR A 300 11.98 -28.15 -10.27
N PRO A 301 11.77 -28.53 -11.54
CA PRO A 301 10.47 -29.02 -12.04
C PRO A 301 9.98 -30.30 -11.35
N GLU A 302 10.89 -31.07 -10.74
CA GLU A 302 10.56 -32.25 -9.94
C GLU A 302 9.70 -31.95 -8.72
N LEU A 303 9.64 -30.70 -8.26
CA LEU A 303 8.82 -30.25 -7.15
C LEU A 303 7.37 -29.94 -7.56
N ALA A 304 7.08 -29.89 -8.86
CA ALA A 304 5.75 -29.70 -9.41
C ALA A 304 4.94 -31.00 -9.44
N CYS A 305 3.62 -30.89 -9.47
CA CYS A 305 2.72 -32.02 -9.75
C CYS A 305 2.97 -32.57 -11.15
N GLY A 306 3.33 -33.87 -11.24
CA GLY A 306 3.63 -34.52 -12.51
C GLY A 306 4.94 -34.07 -13.19
N GLY A 307 5.79 -33.26 -12.52
CA GLY A 307 7.08 -32.80 -13.05
C GLY A 307 6.97 -31.87 -14.27
N LYS A 308 5.86 -31.19 -14.46
CA LYS A 308 5.61 -30.23 -15.56
C LYS A 308 5.92 -28.81 -15.13
N VAL A 309 6.72 -28.10 -15.92
CA VAL A 309 7.18 -26.74 -15.63
C VAL A 309 6.15 -25.67 -16.01
N HIS A 310 5.48 -25.82 -17.16
CA HIS A 310 4.61 -24.76 -17.66
C HIS A 310 3.18 -24.88 -17.12
N GLY A 311 2.64 -23.73 -16.66
CA GLY A 311 1.25 -23.57 -16.23
C GLY A 311 0.96 -24.07 -14.81
N GLN A 312 2.00 -24.22 -13.96
CA GLN A 312 1.84 -24.52 -12.53
C GLN A 312 2.53 -23.42 -11.70
N SER A 313 1.81 -22.92 -10.69
CA SER A 313 2.30 -21.96 -9.71
C SER A 313 2.53 -22.60 -8.33
N ASP A 314 2.01 -23.83 -8.12
CA ASP A 314 1.95 -24.46 -6.81
C ASP A 314 2.89 -25.64 -6.71
N PHE A 315 3.59 -25.75 -5.58
CA PHE A 315 4.32 -26.95 -5.23
C PHE A 315 3.42 -28.21 -5.18
N CYS A 316 3.99 -29.35 -5.49
CA CYS A 316 3.37 -30.64 -5.19
C CYS A 316 3.50 -30.95 -3.69
N VAL A 317 2.50 -30.63 -2.90
CA VAL A 317 2.52 -30.78 -1.44
C VAL A 317 2.33 -32.23 -0.95
N GLY A 318 2.16 -33.20 -1.87
CA GLY A 318 2.16 -34.62 -1.59
C GLY A 318 3.52 -35.29 -1.67
N LYS A 319 4.61 -34.56 -2.03
CA LYS A 319 5.96 -35.11 -2.17
C LYS A 319 6.85 -34.78 -0.97
N ASP A 320 7.55 -35.78 -0.43
CA ASP A 320 8.55 -35.56 0.63
C ASP A 320 9.72 -34.67 0.16
N SER A 321 10.08 -34.74 -1.13
CA SER A 321 11.11 -33.88 -1.72
C SER A 321 10.77 -32.40 -1.66
N THR A 322 9.50 -32.02 -1.77
CA THR A 322 9.03 -30.64 -1.59
C THR A 322 9.29 -30.17 -0.16
N TYR A 323 8.90 -30.96 0.85
CA TYR A 323 9.18 -30.62 2.24
C TYR A 323 10.68 -30.55 2.55
N GLN A 324 11.49 -31.45 1.96
CA GLN A 324 12.94 -31.41 2.16
C GLN A 324 13.52 -30.13 1.56
N PHE A 325 13.15 -29.76 0.33
CA PHE A 325 13.56 -28.52 -0.31
C PHE A 325 13.20 -27.30 0.54
N LEU A 326 11.93 -27.17 0.93
CA LEU A 326 11.46 -26.04 1.72
C LEU A 326 12.14 -25.94 3.09
N LYS A 327 12.34 -27.06 3.78
CA LYS A 327 13.08 -27.10 5.05
C LYS A 327 14.53 -26.64 4.88
N ASP A 328 15.21 -27.07 3.84
CA ASP A 328 16.58 -26.65 3.55
C ASP A 328 16.67 -25.15 3.27
N VAL A 329 15.75 -24.60 2.46
CA VAL A 329 15.64 -23.16 2.22
C VAL A 329 15.39 -22.41 3.54
N LEU A 330 14.40 -22.84 4.31
CA LEU A 330 14.03 -22.20 5.59
C LEU A 330 15.17 -22.25 6.62
N MET A 331 16.02 -23.30 6.60
CA MET A 331 17.21 -23.35 7.45
C MET A 331 18.21 -22.24 7.11
N GLU A 332 18.47 -21.97 5.83
CA GLU A 332 19.34 -20.85 5.43
C GLU A 332 18.70 -19.50 5.78
N ILE A 333 17.40 -19.34 5.55
CA ILE A 333 16.63 -18.13 5.93
C ILE A 333 16.78 -17.88 7.45
N MET A 334 16.51 -18.88 8.29
CA MET A 334 16.59 -18.74 9.74
C MET A 334 18.00 -18.45 10.25
N SER A 335 19.03 -18.87 9.51
CA SER A 335 20.42 -18.55 9.83
C SER A 335 20.79 -17.10 9.53
N LEU A 336 20.12 -16.47 8.58
CA LEU A 336 20.33 -15.08 8.17
C LEU A 336 19.45 -14.11 8.96
N PHE A 337 18.14 -14.36 9.01
CA PHE A 337 17.17 -13.44 9.56
C PHE A 337 16.91 -13.69 11.06
N PRO A 338 17.13 -12.67 11.92
CA PRO A 338 16.89 -12.80 13.35
C PRO A 338 15.41 -12.70 13.75
N SER A 339 14.51 -12.39 12.83
CA SER A 339 13.08 -12.22 13.06
C SER A 339 12.46 -13.45 13.73
N SER A 340 11.59 -13.25 14.70
CA SER A 340 10.77 -14.31 15.28
C SER A 340 9.74 -14.85 14.29
N TYR A 341 9.26 -14.02 13.36
CA TYR A 341 8.36 -14.43 12.30
C TYR A 341 9.12 -14.74 11.01
N ILE A 342 8.70 -15.83 10.36
CA ILE A 342 8.99 -16.13 8.96
C ILE A 342 7.64 -16.12 8.23
N HIS A 343 7.49 -15.26 7.24
CA HIS A 343 6.30 -15.21 6.42
C HIS A 343 6.42 -16.22 5.28
N ILE A 344 5.37 -17.01 5.07
CA ILE A 344 5.37 -18.09 4.07
C ILE A 344 4.46 -17.80 2.87
N GLY A 345 3.88 -16.60 2.78
CA GLY A 345 2.83 -16.29 1.80
C GLY A 345 1.56 -17.07 2.12
N GLY A 346 1.27 -18.08 1.32
CA GLY A 346 0.11 -18.97 1.50
C GLY A 346 -1.13 -18.55 0.75
N ASP A 347 -1.07 -17.42 0.06
CA ASP A 347 -2.13 -16.82 -0.73
C ASP A 347 -2.27 -17.46 -2.11
N GLU A 348 -3.44 -17.29 -2.67
CA GLU A 348 -3.82 -17.56 -4.06
C GLU A 348 -3.36 -18.91 -4.64
N ALA A 349 -3.08 -19.93 -3.81
CA ALA A 349 -2.76 -21.26 -4.30
C ALA A 349 -3.93 -21.80 -5.15
N GLU A 350 -3.66 -22.12 -6.43
CA GLU A 350 -4.69 -22.59 -7.36
C GLU A 350 -5.25 -23.95 -6.97
N ARG A 351 -4.41 -24.83 -6.38
CA ARG A 351 -4.76 -26.16 -5.86
C ARG A 351 -5.37 -27.14 -6.89
N LYS A 352 -5.64 -26.66 -8.09
CA LYS A 352 -6.29 -27.42 -9.14
C LYS A 352 -5.52 -28.68 -9.54
N THR A 353 -4.18 -28.56 -9.61
CA THR A 353 -3.33 -29.71 -9.95
C THR A 353 -3.31 -30.77 -8.86
N TRP A 354 -3.57 -30.41 -7.60
CA TRP A 354 -3.64 -31.37 -6.47
C TRP A 354 -4.83 -32.30 -6.54
N GLU A 355 -5.93 -31.89 -7.18
CA GLU A 355 -7.15 -32.71 -7.34
C GLU A 355 -6.90 -33.98 -8.13
N THR A 356 -5.93 -33.98 -9.04
CA THR A 356 -5.61 -35.12 -9.93
C THR A 356 -4.21 -35.71 -9.72
N CYS A 357 -3.38 -35.05 -8.89
CA CYS A 357 -2.01 -35.50 -8.63
C CYS A 357 -2.01 -36.73 -7.70
N THR A 358 -1.41 -37.83 -8.14
CA THR A 358 -1.34 -39.07 -7.38
C THR A 358 -0.69 -38.90 -6.00
N ASP A 359 0.38 -38.09 -5.91
CA ASP A 359 1.09 -37.83 -4.65
C ASP A 359 0.24 -37.02 -3.68
N CYS A 360 -0.43 -35.96 -4.16
CA CYS A 360 -1.34 -35.13 -3.35
C CYS A 360 -2.55 -35.93 -2.88
N GLN A 361 -3.14 -36.76 -3.76
CA GLN A 361 -4.29 -37.61 -3.41
C GLN A 361 -3.90 -38.68 -2.39
N ARG A 362 -2.69 -39.27 -2.51
CA ARG A 362 -2.16 -40.21 -1.52
C ARG A 362 -1.99 -39.53 -0.15
N GLU A 363 -1.44 -38.31 -0.10
CA GLU A 363 -1.29 -37.53 1.12
C GLU A 363 -2.64 -37.20 1.75
N MET A 364 -3.62 -36.79 0.94
CA MET A 364 -4.98 -36.55 1.41
C MET A 364 -5.60 -37.81 2.01
N GLN A 365 -5.50 -38.93 1.34
CA GLN A 365 -6.06 -40.21 1.81
C GLN A 365 -5.38 -40.67 3.13
N ALA A 366 -4.05 -40.57 3.20
CA ALA A 366 -3.26 -40.96 4.37
C ALA A 366 -3.64 -40.17 5.64
N ASN A 367 -4.02 -38.90 5.46
CA ASN A 367 -4.35 -37.97 6.53
C ASN A 367 -5.88 -37.73 6.70
N GLY A 368 -6.73 -38.44 5.95
CA GLY A 368 -8.19 -38.31 6.04
C GLY A 368 -8.74 -36.97 5.57
N LEU A 369 -8.00 -36.23 4.73
CA LEU A 369 -8.36 -34.93 4.19
C LEU A 369 -9.36 -35.09 3.03
N LYS A 370 -10.37 -34.21 2.97
CA LYS A 370 -11.46 -34.30 1.99
C LYS A 370 -11.34 -33.28 0.86
N THR A 371 -10.67 -32.17 1.10
CA THR A 371 -10.55 -31.04 0.15
C THR A 371 -9.09 -30.61 0.00
N THR A 372 -8.79 -29.98 -1.12
CA THR A 372 -7.46 -29.38 -1.37
C THR A 372 -7.16 -28.19 -0.44
N ALA A 373 -8.20 -27.52 0.09
CA ALA A 373 -8.05 -26.54 1.16
C ALA A 373 -7.56 -27.17 2.47
N GLU A 374 -8.11 -28.33 2.85
CA GLU A 374 -7.60 -29.08 4.00
C GLU A 374 -6.18 -29.60 3.79
N LEU A 375 -5.81 -29.94 2.55
CA LEU A 375 -4.44 -30.31 2.21
C LEU A 375 -3.49 -29.13 2.35
N GLN A 376 -3.88 -27.92 1.94
CA GLN A 376 -3.10 -26.70 2.18
C GLN A 376 -2.94 -26.42 3.70
N GLY A 377 -4.00 -26.55 4.47
CA GLY A 377 -3.92 -26.41 5.94
C GLY A 377 -2.97 -27.43 6.57
N HIS A 378 -2.99 -28.68 6.11
CA HIS A 378 -2.07 -29.74 6.54
C HIS A 378 -0.62 -29.42 6.16
N PHE A 379 -0.39 -28.91 4.96
CA PHE A 379 0.93 -28.42 4.52
C PHE A 379 1.44 -27.31 5.42
N THR A 380 0.60 -26.29 5.66
CA THR A 380 0.93 -25.14 6.53
C THR A 380 1.27 -25.61 7.97
N GLU A 381 0.51 -26.57 8.52
CA GLU A 381 0.79 -27.15 9.85
C GLU A 381 2.14 -27.85 9.91
N LYS A 382 2.53 -28.60 8.87
CA LYS A 382 3.87 -29.24 8.78
C LYS A 382 5.00 -28.21 8.73
N ILE A 383 4.84 -27.13 7.98
CA ILE A 383 5.83 -26.04 7.90
C ILE A 383 5.91 -25.29 9.24
N GLU A 384 4.77 -25.01 9.87
CA GLU A 384 4.72 -24.38 11.20
C GLU A 384 5.45 -25.22 12.25
N GLN A 385 5.18 -26.52 12.32
CA GLN A 385 5.86 -27.42 13.24
C GLN A 385 7.39 -27.40 13.06
N PHE A 386 7.84 -27.35 11.80
CA PHE A 386 9.26 -27.21 11.49
C PHE A 386 9.82 -25.88 11.99
N LEU A 387 9.19 -24.74 11.70
CA LEU A 387 9.60 -23.42 12.17
C LEU A 387 9.60 -23.33 13.70
N ASN A 388 8.55 -23.82 14.35
CA ASN A 388 8.43 -23.83 15.82
C ASN A 388 9.53 -24.67 16.48
N SER A 389 9.93 -25.80 15.88
CA SER A 389 11.02 -26.63 16.39
C SER A 389 12.40 -25.92 16.36
N HIS A 390 12.51 -24.84 15.57
CA HIS A 390 13.68 -23.97 15.46
C HIS A 390 13.49 -22.61 16.15
N GLY A 391 12.46 -22.46 17.00
CA GLY A 391 12.19 -21.23 17.75
C GLY A 391 11.69 -20.07 16.90
N ARG A 392 11.09 -20.35 15.74
CA ARG A 392 10.46 -19.37 14.85
C ARG A 392 8.96 -19.57 14.82
N ARG A 393 8.22 -18.52 14.44
CA ARG A 393 6.77 -18.53 14.29
C ARG A 393 6.41 -18.32 12.82
N LEU A 394 5.44 -19.09 12.36
CA LEU A 394 4.88 -18.91 11.03
C LEU A 394 3.98 -17.67 10.98
N MET A 395 4.09 -16.88 9.93
CA MET A 395 3.13 -15.85 9.51
C MET A 395 2.71 -16.13 8.07
N GLY A 396 1.48 -15.83 7.70
CA GLY A 396 1.02 -15.95 6.31
C GLY A 396 -0.21 -15.08 6.04
N TRP A 397 -0.51 -14.92 4.77
CA TRP A 397 -1.72 -14.24 4.33
C TRP A 397 -2.97 -15.00 4.81
N ASP A 398 -4.13 -14.34 4.83
CA ASP A 398 -5.31 -14.89 5.48
C ASP A 398 -5.89 -16.16 4.84
N GLU A 399 -5.39 -16.59 3.67
CA GLU A 399 -5.69 -17.89 3.06
C GLU A 399 -5.17 -19.09 3.87
N ILE A 400 -4.17 -18.91 4.73
CA ILE A 400 -3.73 -19.98 5.63
C ILE A 400 -4.83 -20.43 6.63
N MET A 401 -5.91 -19.64 6.73
CA MET A 401 -7.10 -19.99 7.50
C MET A 401 -8.04 -20.93 6.75
N GLU A 402 -7.87 -21.10 5.44
CA GLU A 402 -8.68 -22.03 4.64
C GLU A 402 -8.31 -23.47 5.01
N GLY A 403 -9.32 -24.26 5.32
CA GLY A 403 -9.11 -25.58 5.91
C GLY A 403 -8.90 -25.49 7.44
N LYS A 404 -7.71 -25.75 7.93
CA LYS A 404 -7.36 -25.70 9.37
C LYS A 404 -6.19 -24.75 9.58
N LEU A 405 -6.41 -23.68 10.35
CA LEU A 405 -5.34 -22.79 10.75
C LEU A 405 -4.36 -23.52 11.70
N ALA A 406 -3.08 -23.42 11.42
CA ALA A 406 -2.01 -23.99 12.24
C ALA A 406 -1.97 -23.31 13.64
N PRO A 407 -1.70 -24.06 14.74
CA PRO A 407 -2.02 -23.63 16.10
C PRO A 407 -1.37 -22.33 16.59
N ASN A 408 -0.15 -22.01 16.14
CA ASN A 408 0.60 -20.84 16.59
C ASN A 408 0.85 -19.82 15.45
N ALA A 409 0.21 -20.03 14.31
CA ALA A 409 0.38 -19.16 13.14
C ALA A 409 -0.15 -17.75 13.41
N ALA A 410 0.56 -16.75 12.94
CA ALA A 410 0.10 -15.38 12.85
C ALA A 410 -0.55 -15.14 11.47
N VAL A 411 -1.59 -14.33 11.43
CA VAL A 411 -2.38 -14.07 10.21
C VAL A 411 -2.19 -12.63 9.76
N MET A 412 -1.85 -12.45 8.47
CA MET A 412 -1.85 -11.14 7.83
C MET A 412 -3.11 -11.01 6.96
N SER A 413 -4.05 -10.15 7.41
CA SER A 413 -5.39 -10.08 6.83
C SER A 413 -5.47 -8.99 5.77
N TRP A 414 -5.49 -9.39 4.48
CA TRP A 414 -5.50 -8.49 3.33
C TRP A 414 -6.85 -8.41 2.60
N ARG A 415 -7.64 -9.50 2.63
CA ARG A 415 -8.97 -9.58 1.99
C ARG A 415 -10.08 -8.88 2.77
N GLY A 416 -9.72 -7.92 3.65
CA GLY A 416 -10.61 -7.16 4.51
C GLY A 416 -10.45 -7.53 5.99
N PHE A 417 -11.44 -7.18 6.80
CA PHE A 417 -11.34 -7.33 8.27
C PHE A 417 -11.77 -8.69 8.78
N LYS A 418 -12.62 -9.41 8.04
CA LYS A 418 -13.34 -10.59 8.56
C LYS A 418 -12.39 -11.69 9.02
N ALA A 419 -11.44 -12.07 8.18
CA ALA A 419 -10.51 -13.17 8.47
C ALA A 419 -9.62 -12.84 9.67
N GLY A 420 -9.02 -11.62 9.70
CA GLY A 420 -8.19 -11.19 10.81
C GLY A 420 -8.94 -11.12 12.14
N LEU A 421 -10.16 -10.57 12.16
CA LEU A 421 -10.98 -10.53 13.37
C LEU A 421 -11.37 -11.94 13.85
N GLU A 422 -11.60 -12.88 12.94
CA GLU A 422 -11.87 -14.28 13.27
C GLU A 422 -10.63 -14.95 13.88
N ALA A 423 -9.45 -14.74 13.29
CA ALA A 423 -8.18 -15.22 13.82
C ALA A 423 -7.88 -14.65 15.22
N ALA A 424 -8.04 -13.33 15.42
CA ALA A 424 -7.85 -12.68 16.72
C ALA A 424 -8.79 -13.25 17.80
N ARG A 425 -10.07 -13.49 17.46
CA ARG A 425 -11.04 -14.13 18.39
C ARG A 425 -10.64 -15.55 18.76
N LYS A 426 -9.91 -16.25 17.90
CA LYS A 426 -9.38 -17.60 18.16
C LYS A 426 -8.04 -17.59 18.89
N GLY A 427 -7.47 -16.42 19.17
CA GLY A 427 -6.20 -16.27 19.91
C GLY A 427 -4.96 -16.31 19.04
N HIS A 428 -5.08 -16.01 17.75
CA HIS A 428 -3.95 -15.88 16.85
C HIS A 428 -3.52 -14.42 16.68
N PRO A 429 -2.21 -14.12 16.67
CA PRO A 429 -1.73 -12.80 16.35
C PRO A 429 -2.13 -12.38 14.93
N VAL A 430 -2.51 -11.11 14.78
CA VAL A 430 -3.01 -10.59 13.51
C VAL A 430 -2.37 -9.26 13.17
N VAL A 431 -1.91 -9.13 11.94
CA VAL A 431 -1.57 -7.86 11.31
C VAL A 431 -2.65 -7.51 10.29
N MET A 432 -3.27 -6.35 10.46
CA MET A 432 -4.35 -5.90 9.60
C MET A 432 -3.80 -5.07 8.43
N THR A 433 -4.01 -5.56 7.21
CA THR A 433 -3.53 -4.92 5.99
C THR A 433 -4.54 -4.98 4.83
N PRO A 434 -5.84 -4.63 5.08
CA PRO A 434 -6.88 -4.75 4.06
C PRO A 434 -6.54 -3.93 2.82
N GLY A 435 -6.60 -4.57 1.64
CA GLY A 435 -6.16 -3.98 0.38
C GLY A 435 -6.85 -2.67 0.04
N GLU A 436 -8.11 -2.51 0.44
CA GLU A 436 -8.87 -1.28 0.21
C GLU A 436 -8.31 -0.03 0.93
N TYR A 437 -7.39 -0.19 1.90
CA TYR A 437 -6.77 0.91 2.65
C TYR A 437 -5.23 0.87 2.63
N CYS A 438 -4.65 -0.33 2.54
CA CYS A 438 -3.24 -0.58 2.80
C CYS A 438 -2.43 -0.97 1.57
N TYR A 439 -3.07 -1.21 0.40
CA TYR A 439 -2.36 -1.53 -0.83
C TYR A 439 -1.94 -0.25 -1.54
N LEU A 440 -0.67 0.10 -1.34
CA LEU A 440 -0.08 1.34 -1.83
C LEU A 440 0.40 1.23 -3.29
N ASP A 441 0.20 0.11 -3.93
CA ASP A 441 0.37 -0.14 -5.36
C ASP A 441 -0.85 0.27 -6.20
N MET A 442 -1.99 0.61 -5.56
CA MET A 442 -3.19 1.12 -6.21
C MET A 442 -3.09 2.63 -6.50
N TYR A 443 -3.90 3.10 -7.45
CA TYR A 443 -3.96 4.53 -7.80
C TYR A 443 -4.33 5.39 -6.60
N GLN A 444 -3.57 6.46 -6.36
CA GLN A 444 -3.82 7.36 -5.23
C GLN A 444 -4.58 8.64 -5.63
N ASP A 445 -4.74 8.90 -6.92
CA ASP A 445 -5.52 10.00 -7.49
C ASP A 445 -6.13 9.56 -8.82
N ALA A 446 -6.78 10.46 -9.56
CA ALA A 446 -7.42 10.22 -10.86
C ALA A 446 -6.48 9.44 -11.79
N PRO A 447 -6.76 8.17 -12.14
CA PRO A 447 -5.81 7.27 -12.76
C PRO A 447 -5.18 7.77 -14.07
N MET A 448 -5.93 8.57 -14.86
CA MET A 448 -5.43 9.14 -16.12
C MET A 448 -4.30 10.17 -15.92
N THR A 449 -4.09 10.64 -14.69
CA THR A 449 -3.03 11.61 -14.34
C THR A 449 -1.88 10.97 -13.59
N GLN A 450 -1.98 9.67 -13.32
CA GLN A 450 -1.05 8.94 -12.48
C GLN A 450 -0.15 8.02 -13.31
N PRO A 451 1.06 7.70 -12.83
CA PRO A 451 1.82 6.59 -13.38
C PRO A 451 1.00 5.29 -13.27
N LYS A 452 1.29 4.33 -14.16
CA LYS A 452 0.60 3.05 -14.20
C LYS A 452 0.69 2.35 -12.83
N ALA A 453 -0.43 1.84 -12.35
CA ALA A 453 -0.55 1.18 -11.06
C ALA A 453 -1.46 -0.05 -11.16
N GLN A 454 -1.49 -0.88 -10.13
CA GLN A 454 -2.45 -1.97 -10.00
C GLN A 454 -3.86 -1.36 -9.90
N GLY A 455 -4.84 -2.01 -10.48
CA GLY A 455 -6.22 -1.52 -10.48
C GLY A 455 -6.76 -1.30 -9.07
N GLY A 456 -7.56 -0.29 -8.87
CA GLY A 456 -8.11 0.12 -7.56
C GLY A 456 -7.84 1.60 -7.29
N PHE A 457 -8.39 2.11 -6.19
CA PHE A 457 -8.30 3.52 -5.86
C PHE A 457 -8.19 3.71 -4.34
N VAL A 458 -7.00 4.10 -3.88
CA VAL A 458 -6.66 4.26 -2.45
C VAL A 458 -6.01 5.62 -2.27
N THR A 459 -6.81 6.64 -1.94
CA THR A 459 -6.35 8.00 -1.67
C THR A 459 -5.68 8.12 -0.31
N LEU A 460 -4.94 9.21 -0.09
CA LEU A 460 -4.39 9.55 1.22
C LEU A 460 -5.48 9.64 2.29
N GLU A 461 -6.62 10.28 1.98
CA GLU A 461 -7.75 10.40 2.91
C GLU A 461 -8.34 9.05 3.29
N LYS A 462 -8.52 8.15 2.30
CA LYS A 462 -9.02 6.79 2.52
C LYS A 462 -8.07 6.00 3.42
N THR A 463 -6.76 6.02 3.14
CA THR A 463 -5.75 5.40 3.99
C THR A 463 -5.77 5.98 5.41
N TYR A 464 -5.86 7.32 5.56
CA TYR A 464 -5.92 7.96 6.88
C TYR A 464 -7.20 7.61 7.65
N GLY A 465 -8.31 7.38 6.94
CA GLY A 465 -9.58 6.94 7.52
C GLY A 465 -9.55 5.52 8.10
N TYR A 466 -8.58 4.71 7.70
CA TYR A 466 -8.43 3.32 8.09
C TYR A 466 -8.26 3.13 9.62
N GLU A 467 -8.95 2.14 10.20
CA GLU A 467 -8.81 1.73 11.60
C GLU A 467 -8.58 0.22 11.68
N PRO A 468 -7.37 -0.23 12.10
CA PRO A 468 -7.02 -1.65 12.15
C PRO A 468 -7.98 -2.49 12.99
N LEU A 469 -8.45 -1.94 14.12
CA LEU A 469 -9.46 -2.56 14.96
C LEU A 469 -10.63 -1.58 15.17
N PRO A 470 -11.68 -1.65 14.34
CA PRO A 470 -12.87 -0.81 14.50
C PRO A 470 -13.52 -0.95 15.87
N ASP A 471 -14.03 0.15 16.44
CA ASP A 471 -14.62 0.16 17.79
C ASP A 471 -15.76 -0.87 17.96
N SER A 472 -16.55 -1.09 16.91
CA SER A 472 -17.63 -2.11 16.90
C SER A 472 -17.11 -3.56 17.01
N CYS A 473 -15.82 -3.80 16.74
CA CYS A 473 -15.17 -5.10 16.79
C CYS A 473 -14.24 -5.26 18.00
N ARG A 474 -14.15 -4.24 18.84
CA ARG A 474 -13.21 -4.17 19.96
C ARG A 474 -13.71 -5.01 21.14
N THR A 475 -12.90 -5.97 21.55
CA THR A 475 -13.08 -6.81 22.73
C THR A 475 -11.72 -7.04 23.37
N PRO A 476 -11.61 -7.43 24.65
CA PRO A 476 -10.32 -7.77 25.27
C PRO A 476 -9.53 -8.79 24.44
N GLN A 477 -10.20 -9.76 23.82
CA GLN A 477 -9.57 -10.78 22.99
C GLN A 477 -9.00 -10.18 21.70
N THR A 478 -9.79 -9.38 20.95
CA THR A 478 -9.31 -8.77 19.71
C THR A 478 -8.22 -7.72 19.95
N GLU A 479 -8.29 -6.97 21.06
CA GLU A 479 -7.24 -6.03 21.47
C GLU A 479 -5.92 -6.72 21.81
N ALA A 480 -5.99 -7.91 22.39
CA ALA A 480 -4.79 -8.67 22.78
C ALA A 480 -4.06 -9.28 21.56
N PHE A 481 -4.77 -9.56 20.48
CA PHE A 481 -4.21 -10.31 19.33
C PHE A 481 -4.09 -9.50 18.03
N VAL A 482 -4.70 -8.32 17.91
CA VAL A 482 -4.41 -7.40 16.77
C VAL A 482 -3.12 -6.65 17.09
N GLU A 483 -2.00 -7.14 16.52
CA GLU A 483 -0.66 -6.58 16.76
C GLU A 483 -0.45 -5.24 16.06
N GLY A 484 -1.16 -4.97 14.95
CA GLY A 484 -0.99 -3.71 14.24
C GLY A 484 -1.41 -3.74 12.78
N LEU A 485 -0.64 -3.02 11.97
CA LEU A 485 -0.95 -2.76 10.57
C LEU A 485 0.31 -2.75 9.70
N GLN A 486 0.07 -2.93 8.38
CA GLN A 486 1.12 -2.85 7.38
C GLN A 486 0.58 -2.21 6.10
N GLY A 487 1.42 -1.41 5.43
CA GLY A 487 1.19 -0.99 4.06
C GLY A 487 1.96 -1.90 3.09
N ASN A 488 1.32 -2.32 2.00
CA ASN A 488 1.90 -3.22 1.02
C ASN A 488 2.13 -2.49 -0.31
N VAL A 489 3.28 -2.72 -0.92
CA VAL A 489 3.61 -2.23 -2.27
C VAL A 489 3.97 -3.43 -3.13
N TRP A 490 3.00 -3.93 -3.88
CA TRP A 490 3.21 -4.89 -4.94
C TRP A 490 3.79 -4.18 -6.16
N THR A 491 4.70 -4.81 -6.90
CA THR A 491 5.53 -4.07 -7.85
C THR A 491 5.37 -4.48 -9.30
N GLU A 492 4.29 -5.15 -9.67
CA GLU A 492 4.01 -5.55 -11.05
C GLU A 492 4.14 -4.38 -12.05
N TYR A 493 3.71 -3.19 -11.62
CA TYR A 493 3.76 -1.96 -12.43
C TYR A 493 4.74 -0.91 -11.90
N ILE A 494 5.51 -1.23 -10.85
CA ILE A 494 6.42 -0.30 -10.17
C ILE A 494 7.86 -0.76 -10.40
N SER A 495 8.45 -0.35 -11.53
CA SER A 495 9.77 -0.83 -11.97
C SER A 495 10.95 0.06 -11.53
N THR A 496 10.70 1.26 -11.02
CA THR A 496 11.76 2.21 -10.66
C THR A 496 11.70 2.65 -9.21
N PRO A 497 12.86 3.01 -8.59
CA PRO A 497 12.89 3.58 -7.25
C PRO A 497 12.04 4.84 -7.10
N GLN A 498 12.00 5.68 -8.12
CA GLN A 498 11.20 6.91 -8.11
C GLN A 498 9.70 6.61 -8.11
N HIS A 499 9.27 5.57 -8.84
CA HIS A 499 7.88 5.14 -8.83
C HIS A 499 7.50 4.51 -7.49
N LEU A 500 8.38 3.69 -6.89
CA LEU A 500 8.20 3.14 -5.54
C LEU A 500 7.98 4.25 -4.51
N GLU A 501 8.81 5.28 -4.51
CA GLU A 501 8.71 6.41 -3.59
C GLU A 501 7.43 7.21 -3.79
N TYR A 502 7.04 7.42 -5.06
CA TYR A 502 5.79 8.08 -5.44
C TYR A 502 4.57 7.35 -4.87
N MET A 503 4.56 6.03 -4.96
CA MET A 503 3.45 5.20 -4.47
C MET A 503 3.42 5.10 -2.94
N LEU A 504 4.57 5.11 -2.28
CA LEU A 504 4.67 5.07 -0.83
C LEU A 504 4.21 6.37 -0.16
N TYR A 505 4.73 7.52 -0.63
CA TYR A 505 4.56 8.79 0.07
C TYR A 505 3.59 9.72 -0.66
N PRO A 506 2.58 10.29 0.07
CA PRO A 506 2.45 10.41 1.54
C PRO A 506 1.62 9.31 2.24
N ARG A 507 1.08 8.29 1.54
CA ARG A 507 0.16 7.31 2.17
C ARG A 507 0.81 6.53 3.33
N ALA A 508 2.10 6.21 3.22
CA ALA A 508 2.84 5.61 4.34
C ALA A 508 2.84 6.50 5.60
N LEU A 509 2.83 7.84 5.45
CA LEU A 509 2.75 8.75 6.59
C LEU A 509 1.41 8.62 7.34
N ALA A 510 0.33 8.36 6.61
CA ALA A 510 -0.98 8.09 7.21
C ALA A 510 -0.94 6.79 8.03
N LEU A 511 -0.36 5.72 7.49
CA LEU A 511 -0.20 4.45 8.21
C LEU A 511 0.71 4.60 9.44
N ALA A 512 1.77 5.39 9.35
CA ALA A 512 2.63 5.70 10.50
C ALA A 512 1.82 6.34 11.65
N GLU A 513 0.97 7.33 11.32
CA GLU A 513 0.14 8.00 12.33
C GLU A 513 -0.94 7.07 12.90
N ILE A 514 -1.60 6.26 12.08
CA ILE A 514 -2.59 5.27 12.53
C ILE A 514 -1.97 4.25 13.48
N GLY A 515 -0.77 3.78 13.17
CA GLY A 515 -0.05 2.81 14.00
C GLY A 515 0.49 3.36 15.30
N TRP A 516 0.69 4.67 15.36
CA TRP A 516 1.32 5.34 16.50
C TRP A 516 0.34 6.09 17.40
N THR A 517 -0.57 6.89 16.81
CA THR A 517 -1.36 7.90 17.52
C THR A 517 -2.70 7.37 18.02
N ASN A 518 -3.03 7.61 19.27
CA ASN A 518 -4.37 7.43 19.82
C ASN A 518 -5.18 8.72 19.70
N GLY A 519 -6.49 8.60 19.60
CA GLY A 519 -7.41 9.73 19.63
C GLY A 519 -8.15 9.94 18.31
N PRO A 520 -9.00 10.97 18.25
CA PRO A 520 -9.83 11.24 17.09
C PRO A 520 -8.98 11.65 15.88
N LYS A 521 -9.34 11.14 14.72
CA LYS A 521 -8.74 11.48 13.44
C LYS A 521 -9.24 12.85 12.96
N ASP A 522 -8.33 13.64 12.39
CA ASP A 522 -8.63 14.93 11.78
C ASP A 522 -7.80 15.03 10.50
N TYR A 523 -8.42 14.64 9.37
CA TYR A 523 -7.73 14.58 8.08
C TYR A 523 -7.20 15.94 7.66
N ALA A 524 -7.96 17.03 7.86
CA ALA A 524 -7.52 18.36 7.45
C ALA A 524 -6.25 18.81 8.18
N LYS A 525 -6.13 18.50 9.47
CA LYS A 525 -4.89 18.77 10.24
C LYS A 525 -3.77 17.81 9.85
N PHE A 526 -4.08 16.54 9.58
CA PHE A 526 -3.10 15.58 9.11
C PHE A 526 -2.55 16.00 7.74
N CYS A 527 -3.43 16.36 6.78
CA CYS A 527 -3.04 16.78 5.44
C CYS A 527 -2.05 17.97 5.46
N LYS A 528 -2.27 18.96 6.35
CA LYS A 528 -1.31 20.07 6.55
C LYS A 528 0.07 19.57 6.99
N ARG A 529 0.14 18.61 7.92
CA ARG A 529 1.41 17.99 8.34
C ARG A 529 2.03 17.15 7.24
N ALA A 530 1.20 16.41 6.49
CA ALA A 530 1.64 15.60 5.36
C ALA A 530 2.27 16.45 4.25
N LEU A 531 1.70 17.62 3.93
CA LEU A 531 2.31 18.59 3.01
C LEU A 531 3.70 19.04 3.45
N HIS A 532 3.87 19.33 4.73
CA HIS A 532 5.19 19.67 5.29
C HIS A 532 6.17 18.49 5.20
N ALA A 533 5.71 17.29 5.54
CA ALA A 533 6.53 16.07 5.46
C ALA A 533 6.90 15.71 4.01
N VAL A 534 6.01 15.90 3.04
CA VAL A 534 6.28 15.74 1.60
C VAL A 534 7.40 16.69 1.17
N ALA A 535 7.31 17.98 1.53
CA ALA A 535 8.35 18.94 1.21
C ALA A 535 9.72 18.57 1.83
N PHE A 536 9.73 18.07 3.06
CA PHE A 536 10.93 17.55 3.71
C PHE A 536 11.51 16.32 2.98
N LEU A 537 10.67 15.35 2.61
CA LEU A 537 11.10 14.15 1.87
C LEU A 537 11.68 14.53 0.51
N GLN A 538 11.06 15.46 -0.21
CA GLN A 538 11.57 15.98 -1.49
C GLN A 538 12.95 16.64 -1.33
N GLN A 539 13.17 17.41 -0.26
CA GLN A 539 14.50 17.98 0.06
C GLN A 539 15.54 16.89 0.36
N LYS A 540 15.12 15.72 0.84
CA LYS A 540 15.96 14.53 1.05
C LYS A 540 16.12 13.67 -0.20
N GLY A 541 15.58 14.10 -1.35
CA GLY A 541 15.70 13.42 -2.64
C GLY A 541 14.73 12.25 -2.84
N TYR A 542 13.59 12.22 -2.13
CA TYR A 542 12.51 11.28 -2.39
C TYR A 542 11.58 11.84 -3.48
N ASN A 543 11.12 10.97 -4.36
CA ASN A 543 10.07 11.30 -5.33
C ASN A 543 8.70 11.01 -4.73
N THR A 544 8.00 12.02 -4.25
CA THR A 544 6.70 11.86 -3.59
C THR A 544 5.55 12.23 -4.53
N PHE A 545 4.35 11.72 -4.24
CA PHE A 545 3.12 12.19 -4.87
C PHE A 545 2.93 13.70 -4.66
N ASP A 546 2.41 14.39 -5.68
CA ASP A 546 2.12 15.82 -5.65
C ASP A 546 0.79 16.10 -4.94
N LEU A 547 0.83 16.07 -3.61
CA LEU A 547 -0.34 16.28 -2.76
C LEU A 547 -0.96 17.68 -2.89
N VAL A 548 -0.19 18.67 -3.38
CA VAL A 548 -0.69 20.04 -3.58
C VAL A 548 -1.70 20.11 -4.72
N HIS A 549 -1.52 19.27 -5.74
CA HIS A 549 -2.36 19.25 -6.94
C HIS A 549 -3.24 18.00 -7.04
N GLU A 550 -3.53 17.38 -5.89
CA GLU A 550 -4.47 16.26 -5.84
C GLU A 550 -5.81 16.64 -6.45
N ILE A 551 -6.31 15.82 -7.38
CA ILE A 551 -7.63 15.98 -8.01
C ILE A 551 -8.72 15.44 -7.08
N GLY A 552 -8.44 14.31 -6.42
CA GLY A 552 -9.34 13.65 -5.50
C GLY A 552 -10.48 12.90 -6.19
N GLU A 553 -11.61 12.80 -5.50
CA GLU A 553 -12.78 12.09 -5.99
C GLU A 553 -13.50 12.83 -7.13
N ARG A 554 -14.24 12.10 -7.95
CA ARG A 554 -15.09 12.71 -8.98
C ARG A 554 -16.16 13.57 -8.31
N LYS A 555 -16.37 14.76 -8.84
CA LYS A 555 -17.34 15.72 -8.29
C LYS A 555 -18.76 15.15 -8.25
N GLU A 556 -19.18 14.40 -9.27
CA GLU A 556 -20.48 13.77 -9.40
C GLU A 556 -20.71 12.71 -8.32
N PHE A 557 -19.67 12.00 -7.93
CA PHE A 557 -19.72 11.04 -6.83
C PHE A 557 -20.06 11.72 -5.50
N VAL A 558 -19.49 12.89 -5.24
CA VAL A 558 -19.67 13.61 -3.98
C VAL A 558 -20.99 14.36 -3.92
N SER A 559 -21.38 15.06 -5.00
CA SER A 559 -22.53 15.99 -5.01
C SER A 559 -23.85 15.40 -5.51
N GLY A 560 -23.82 14.17 -6.07
CA GLY A 560 -24.99 13.56 -6.72
C GLY A 560 -25.30 14.16 -8.09
N ILE A 561 -26.16 13.47 -8.84
CA ILE A 561 -26.56 13.86 -10.21
C ILE A 561 -28.07 14.05 -10.26
N ASN A 562 -28.51 15.20 -10.76
CA ASN A 562 -29.95 15.52 -10.90
C ASN A 562 -30.37 15.46 -12.37
N HIS A 563 -31.37 14.62 -12.69
CA HIS A 563 -31.89 14.41 -14.05
C HIS A 563 -33.33 13.86 -14.02
N GLU A 564 -34.00 13.77 -15.18
CA GLU A 564 -35.43 13.37 -15.21
C GLU A 564 -35.65 11.86 -15.01
N ALA A 565 -34.65 11.01 -15.26
CA ALA A 565 -34.73 9.57 -14.97
C ALA A 565 -34.38 9.22 -13.49
N LEU A 566 -34.11 10.21 -12.64
CA LEU A 566 -33.78 9.98 -11.23
C LEU A 566 -34.85 9.15 -10.52
N ASN A 567 -34.44 8.03 -9.90
CA ASN A 567 -35.27 7.04 -9.20
C ASN A 567 -36.34 6.36 -10.09
N LYS A 568 -36.20 6.41 -11.41
CA LYS A 568 -37.10 5.72 -12.32
C LYS A 568 -36.80 4.22 -12.37
N ARG A 569 -37.84 3.44 -12.63
CA ARG A 569 -37.72 1.99 -12.71
C ARG A 569 -36.88 1.57 -13.92
N VAL A 570 -35.90 0.71 -13.66
CA VAL A 570 -35.07 0.04 -14.67
C VAL A 570 -35.50 -1.42 -14.79
N THR A 571 -35.73 -1.86 -16.02
CA THR A 571 -35.95 -3.28 -16.36
C THR A 571 -34.69 -3.81 -17.02
N TYR A 572 -34.04 -4.76 -16.38
CA TYR A 572 -32.81 -5.39 -16.88
C TYR A 572 -33.15 -6.55 -17.84
N LEU A 573 -32.75 -6.42 -19.11
CA LEU A 573 -32.83 -7.48 -20.11
C LEU A 573 -31.55 -8.32 -20.19
N SER A 574 -30.42 -7.76 -19.76
CA SER A 574 -29.20 -8.46 -19.38
C SER A 574 -28.95 -8.29 -17.88
N LYS A 575 -28.31 -9.26 -17.24
CA LYS A 575 -28.07 -9.20 -15.78
C LYS A 575 -26.66 -8.70 -15.47
N TYR A 576 -26.57 -7.83 -14.48
CA TYR A 576 -25.29 -7.50 -13.86
C TYR A 576 -24.74 -8.65 -13.01
N ALA A 577 -23.44 -8.73 -12.88
CA ALA A 577 -22.80 -9.76 -12.07
C ALA A 577 -23.07 -9.53 -10.57
N PRO A 578 -23.40 -10.59 -9.79
CA PRO A 578 -23.65 -10.45 -8.34
C PRO A 578 -22.49 -9.82 -7.57
N LYS A 579 -21.24 -10.09 -8.00
CA LYS A 579 -20.01 -9.51 -7.41
C LYS A 579 -19.93 -7.99 -7.59
N TYR A 580 -20.45 -7.46 -8.70
CA TYR A 580 -20.41 -6.05 -9.06
C TYR A 580 -21.81 -5.48 -9.26
N ARG A 581 -22.69 -5.76 -8.32
CA ARG A 581 -24.09 -5.35 -8.36
C ARG A 581 -24.31 -3.87 -8.03
N ALA A 582 -23.30 -3.18 -7.49
CA ALA A 582 -23.44 -1.85 -6.90
C ALA A 582 -24.63 -1.78 -5.92
N GLU A 583 -25.54 -0.81 -6.08
CA GLU A 583 -26.76 -0.70 -5.27
C GLU A 583 -27.96 -1.52 -5.83
N GLY A 584 -27.67 -2.52 -6.67
CA GLY A 584 -28.67 -3.39 -7.28
C GLY A 584 -29.49 -2.69 -8.38
N ASP A 585 -30.80 -3.00 -8.45
CA ASP A 585 -31.66 -2.53 -9.53
C ASP A 585 -31.86 -0.99 -9.58
N SER A 586 -31.50 -0.28 -8.51
CA SER A 586 -31.56 1.18 -8.45
C SER A 586 -30.32 1.88 -9.01
N THR A 587 -29.20 1.16 -9.21
CA THR A 587 -27.90 1.76 -9.53
C THR A 587 -27.96 2.74 -10.70
N LEU A 588 -28.56 2.36 -11.81
CA LEU A 588 -28.49 3.13 -13.06
C LEU A 588 -29.35 4.41 -13.08
N THR A 589 -30.10 4.69 -12.00
CA THR A 589 -30.99 5.87 -11.93
C THR A 589 -31.04 6.49 -10.53
N ASN A 590 -30.04 6.24 -9.67
CA ASN A 590 -30.06 6.69 -8.27
C ASN A 590 -29.42 8.08 -8.05
N GLY A 591 -28.91 8.71 -9.11
CA GLY A 591 -28.26 10.02 -9.06
C GLY A 591 -26.84 10.01 -8.52
N ARG A 592 -26.17 8.84 -8.57
CA ARG A 592 -24.84 8.66 -7.98
C ARG A 592 -23.86 8.14 -9.02
N GLY A 593 -22.91 8.98 -9.43
CA GLY A 593 -21.80 8.55 -10.26
C GLY A 593 -20.80 7.70 -9.50
N GLY A 594 -20.13 6.78 -10.18
CA GLY A 594 -19.02 6.01 -9.65
C GLY A 594 -17.73 6.84 -9.57
N ASN A 595 -16.84 6.50 -8.64
CA ASN A 595 -15.54 7.12 -8.50
C ASN A 595 -14.51 6.46 -9.45
N TRP A 596 -13.22 6.67 -9.23
CA TRP A 596 -12.16 6.16 -10.10
C TRP A 596 -11.94 4.62 -10.02
N GLY A 597 -12.42 3.95 -8.98
CA GLY A 597 -12.29 2.51 -8.80
C GLY A 597 -13.60 1.75 -9.04
N TYR A 598 -13.60 0.71 -9.87
CA TYR A 598 -14.79 -0.10 -10.18
C TYR A 598 -15.32 -0.94 -9.00
N ILE A 599 -14.50 -1.17 -7.97
CA ILE A 599 -14.87 -1.94 -6.77
C ILE A 599 -15.46 -1.09 -5.65
N GLU A 600 -15.56 0.22 -5.82
CA GLU A 600 -16.02 1.13 -4.76
C GLU A 600 -17.53 1.07 -4.46
N GLY A 601 -18.28 0.27 -5.22
CA GLY A 601 -19.67 -0.07 -4.95
C GLY A 601 -20.73 0.77 -5.67
N ARG A 602 -20.34 1.60 -6.66
CA ARG A 602 -21.29 2.40 -7.47
C ARG A 602 -21.25 2.09 -8.96
N TRP A 603 -20.22 1.37 -9.41
CA TRP A 603 -20.14 0.84 -10.74
C TRP A 603 -20.84 -0.52 -10.81
N GLN A 604 -21.75 -0.68 -11.75
CA GLN A 604 -22.43 -1.94 -12.02
C GLN A 604 -21.72 -2.66 -13.16
N GLY A 605 -21.27 -3.90 -12.92
CA GLY A 605 -20.47 -4.66 -13.87
C GLY A 605 -21.27 -5.75 -14.58
N PHE A 606 -21.08 -5.85 -15.89
CA PHE A 606 -21.74 -6.81 -16.79
C PHE A 606 -20.69 -7.66 -17.51
N ILE A 607 -20.91 -8.97 -17.53
CA ILE A 607 -20.16 -9.97 -18.32
C ILE A 607 -21.11 -10.80 -19.22
N ASP A 608 -22.40 -10.47 -19.21
CA ASP A 608 -23.38 -11.10 -20.10
C ASP A 608 -22.96 -10.83 -21.55
N PRO A 609 -22.97 -11.82 -22.43
CA PRO A 609 -22.65 -11.63 -23.86
C PRO A 609 -23.47 -10.54 -24.57
N LYS A 610 -24.62 -10.17 -24.03
CA LYS A 610 -25.43 -9.04 -24.49
C LYS A 610 -24.91 -7.67 -24.06
N GLY A 611 -23.91 -7.63 -23.15
CA GLY A 611 -23.45 -6.40 -22.54
C GLY A 611 -24.48 -5.80 -21.58
N VAL A 612 -24.69 -4.49 -21.65
CA VAL A 612 -25.76 -3.79 -20.92
C VAL A 612 -26.98 -3.68 -21.81
N GLU A 613 -28.10 -4.26 -21.39
CA GLU A 613 -29.39 -4.09 -22.09
C GLU A 613 -30.48 -3.80 -21.04
N VAL A 614 -31.00 -2.56 -21.04
CA VAL A 614 -31.97 -2.09 -20.06
C VAL A 614 -33.06 -1.23 -20.66
N ILE A 615 -34.22 -1.19 -20.00
CA ILE A 615 -35.34 -0.28 -20.32
C ILE A 615 -35.63 0.58 -19.12
N ILE A 616 -35.62 1.91 -19.29
CA ILE A 616 -36.02 2.89 -18.27
C ILE A 616 -37.45 3.33 -18.53
N ASP A 617 -38.35 3.22 -17.53
CA ASP A 617 -39.71 3.72 -17.60
C ASP A 617 -39.78 5.15 -17.04
N MET A 618 -39.90 6.13 -17.91
CA MET A 618 -40.08 7.55 -17.54
C MET A 618 -41.46 7.86 -16.90
N GLU A 619 -42.33 6.83 -16.75
CA GLU A 619 -43.71 6.88 -16.20
C GLU A 619 -44.72 7.63 -17.08
N LYS A 620 -44.28 8.56 -17.90
CA LYS A 620 -45.08 9.33 -18.85
C LYS A 620 -44.27 9.55 -20.14
N VAL A 621 -44.97 9.89 -21.21
CA VAL A 621 -44.30 10.33 -22.43
C VAL A 621 -43.56 11.63 -22.16
N THR A 622 -42.24 11.60 -22.33
CA THR A 622 -41.29 12.67 -21.98
C THR A 622 -40.58 13.14 -23.24
N ASP A 623 -40.31 14.43 -23.36
CA ASP A 623 -39.43 15.00 -24.38
C ASP A 623 -37.99 14.73 -23.96
N ILE A 624 -37.27 13.88 -24.70
CA ILE A 624 -35.89 13.49 -24.42
C ILE A 624 -34.98 14.34 -25.30
N LYS A 625 -34.09 15.09 -24.66
CA LYS A 625 -33.18 16.05 -25.30
C LYS A 625 -31.71 15.64 -25.22
N ASP A 626 -31.35 15.00 -24.14
CA ASP A 626 -29.99 14.49 -23.91
C ASP A 626 -30.02 13.20 -23.10
N ILE A 627 -29.05 12.31 -23.40
CA ILE A 627 -28.77 11.09 -22.65
C ILE A 627 -27.25 11.03 -22.48
N GLU A 628 -26.81 10.82 -21.24
CA GLU A 628 -25.39 10.63 -20.90
C GLU A 628 -25.25 9.32 -20.12
N ILE A 629 -24.25 8.51 -20.46
CA ILE A 629 -23.94 7.23 -19.81
C ILE A 629 -22.43 7.15 -19.66
N ASN A 630 -21.93 6.90 -18.46
CA ASN A 630 -20.49 6.72 -18.25
C ASN A 630 -20.13 5.24 -18.36
N PHE A 631 -19.05 4.96 -19.07
CA PHE A 631 -18.43 3.62 -19.14
C PHE A 631 -16.99 3.71 -18.68
N MET A 632 -16.56 2.74 -17.86
CA MET A 632 -15.17 2.66 -17.41
C MET A 632 -14.35 1.80 -18.36
N GLN A 633 -13.11 2.21 -18.62
CA GLN A 633 -12.08 1.37 -19.20
C GLN A 633 -10.93 1.19 -18.24
N GLN A 634 -10.57 -0.06 -17.95
CA GLN A 634 -9.41 -0.45 -17.18
C GLN A 634 -8.87 -1.78 -17.73
N PRO A 635 -8.00 -1.74 -18.73
CA PRO A 635 -7.55 -2.93 -19.45
C PRO A 635 -6.89 -3.99 -18.55
N ALA A 636 -6.14 -3.58 -17.52
CA ALA A 636 -5.53 -4.52 -16.56
C ALA A 636 -6.54 -5.42 -15.83
N SER A 637 -7.82 -5.02 -15.80
CA SER A 637 -8.92 -5.80 -15.21
C SER A 637 -9.90 -6.32 -16.27
N MET A 638 -9.50 -6.32 -17.55
CA MET A 638 -10.35 -6.71 -18.70
C MET A 638 -11.68 -5.91 -18.77
N ILE A 639 -11.65 -4.66 -18.30
CA ILE A 639 -12.79 -3.75 -18.38
C ILE A 639 -12.57 -2.83 -19.57
N TYR A 640 -13.52 -2.81 -20.51
CA TYR A 640 -13.43 -2.01 -21.72
C TYR A 640 -14.66 -1.15 -21.92
N THR A 641 -14.52 -0.07 -22.69
CA THR A 641 -15.65 0.69 -23.21
C THR A 641 -16.51 -0.18 -24.14
N PRO A 642 -17.81 0.12 -24.32
CA PRO A 642 -18.66 -0.69 -25.21
C PRO A 642 -18.17 -0.61 -26.65
N ALA A 643 -18.38 -1.67 -27.43
CA ALA A 643 -18.17 -1.64 -28.88
C ALA A 643 -19.17 -0.70 -29.60
N SER A 644 -20.39 -0.65 -29.09
CA SER A 644 -21.42 0.29 -29.58
C SER A 644 -22.46 0.56 -28.51
N VAL A 645 -23.14 1.71 -28.64
CA VAL A 645 -24.31 2.08 -27.82
C VAL A 645 -25.47 2.34 -28.75
N GLN A 646 -26.60 1.67 -28.52
CA GLN A 646 -27.85 1.83 -29.24
C GLN A 646 -28.92 2.36 -28.29
N ILE A 647 -29.69 3.33 -28.75
CA ILE A 647 -30.78 3.93 -27.97
C ILE A 647 -32.07 3.89 -28.80
N GLY A 648 -33.14 3.35 -28.21
CA GLY A 648 -34.47 3.35 -28.77
C GLY A 648 -35.48 3.97 -27.80
N VAL A 649 -36.51 4.60 -28.32
CA VAL A 649 -37.60 5.19 -27.53
C VAL A 649 -38.95 4.61 -27.95
N SER A 650 -39.87 4.42 -26.99
CA SER A 650 -41.23 3.94 -27.25
C SER A 650 -42.24 4.65 -26.34
N ALA A 651 -43.40 4.95 -26.88
CA ALA A 651 -44.52 5.46 -26.07
C ALA A 651 -45.25 4.34 -25.32
N GLY A 652 -45.34 3.14 -25.92
CA GLY A 652 -46.11 2.00 -25.41
C GLY A 652 -45.29 0.83 -24.89
N GLY A 653 -43.95 0.85 -25.01
CA GLY A 653 -43.06 -0.18 -24.51
C GLY A 653 -42.95 -1.44 -25.42
N LYS A 654 -43.44 -1.41 -26.63
CA LYS A 654 -43.35 -2.52 -27.59
C LYS A 654 -42.60 -2.14 -28.86
N ASP A 655 -43.01 -1.08 -29.50
CA ASP A 655 -42.42 -0.62 -30.76
C ASP A 655 -41.40 0.49 -30.41
N TYR A 656 -40.13 0.19 -30.57
CA TYR A 656 -39.05 1.14 -30.31
C TYR A 656 -38.56 1.78 -31.59
N VAL A 657 -38.47 3.08 -31.60
CA VAL A 657 -37.83 3.86 -32.65
C VAL A 657 -36.37 4.08 -32.23
N GLU A 658 -35.43 3.58 -33.02
CA GLU A 658 -34.00 3.85 -32.80
C GLU A 658 -33.73 5.32 -33.02
N ILE A 659 -33.07 5.97 -32.05
CA ILE A 659 -32.71 7.38 -32.10
C ILE A 659 -31.20 7.58 -32.16
N ASP A 660 -30.43 6.57 -31.76
CA ASP A 660 -28.97 6.55 -31.87
C ASP A 660 -28.41 5.13 -31.96
N ASN A 661 -27.31 4.99 -32.73
CA ASN A 661 -26.54 3.77 -32.84
C ASN A 661 -25.07 4.15 -33.13
N THR A 662 -24.33 4.42 -32.05
CA THR A 662 -22.95 4.94 -32.12
C THR A 662 -21.95 3.83 -31.84
N THR A 663 -20.98 3.63 -32.73
CA THR A 663 -19.81 2.78 -32.51
C THR A 663 -18.80 3.51 -31.65
N CYS A 664 -18.20 2.80 -30.70
CA CYS A 664 -17.14 3.34 -29.83
C CYS A 664 -15.77 2.84 -30.31
N ASP A 665 -14.94 3.73 -30.82
CA ASP A 665 -13.61 3.41 -31.38
C ASP A 665 -12.45 3.50 -30.36
N ILE A 666 -12.77 3.49 -29.05
CA ILE A 666 -11.74 3.56 -28.00
C ILE A 666 -11.05 2.22 -27.88
N GLN A 667 -9.76 2.21 -28.18
CA GLN A 667 -8.93 1.01 -28.11
C GLN A 667 -8.50 0.72 -26.66
N PRO A 668 -8.28 -0.55 -26.30
CA PRO A 668 -7.71 -0.92 -24.98
C PRO A 668 -6.38 -0.22 -24.69
N SER A 669 -5.57 0.04 -25.72
CA SER A 669 -4.28 0.77 -25.61
C SER A 669 -4.41 2.22 -25.13
N ALA A 670 -5.60 2.81 -25.12
CA ALA A 670 -5.85 4.12 -24.53
C ALA A 670 -5.70 4.11 -22.98
N GLY A 671 -5.55 2.94 -22.38
CA GLY A 671 -5.34 2.78 -20.95
C GLY A 671 -6.60 3.05 -20.12
N TYR A 672 -6.40 3.51 -18.89
CA TYR A 672 -7.50 3.84 -17.99
C TYR A 672 -8.21 5.12 -18.43
N LEU A 673 -9.53 5.07 -18.50
CA LEU A 673 -10.38 6.25 -18.71
C LEU A 673 -11.82 5.99 -18.25
N ILE A 674 -12.60 7.08 -18.07
CA ILE A 674 -14.05 7.03 -18.00
C ILE A 674 -14.56 7.71 -19.26
N TYR A 675 -15.29 6.94 -20.08
CA TYR A 675 -15.87 7.39 -21.33
C TYR A 675 -17.31 7.85 -21.12
N PRO A 676 -17.63 9.14 -21.26
CA PRO A 676 -18.98 9.64 -21.21
C PRO A 676 -19.60 9.53 -22.63
N TYR A 677 -20.39 8.47 -22.86
CA TYR A 677 -21.26 8.45 -24.03
C TYR A 677 -22.31 9.56 -23.89
N ARG A 678 -22.55 10.30 -24.98
CA ARG A 678 -23.49 11.42 -24.99
C ARG A 678 -24.28 11.46 -26.27
N TRP A 679 -25.61 11.40 -26.13
CA TRP A 679 -26.54 11.70 -27.22
C TRP A 679 -27.24 13.04 -26.94
N LYS A 680 -27.43 13.86 -27.99
CA LYS A 680 -28.23 15.08 -27.96
C LYS A 680 -29.14 15.12 -29.18
N GLY A 681 -30.41 15.41 -28.98
CA GLY A 681 -31.39 15.42 -30.06
C GLY A 681 -32.78 15.80 -29.56
N HIS A 682 -33.80 15.36 -30.30
CA HIS A 682 -35.21 15.50 -29.93
C HIS A 682 -35.94 14.19 -30.19
N ALA A 683 -36.39 13.55 -29.13
CA ALA A 683 -37.20 12.34 -29.21
C ALA A 683 -38.34 12.37 -28.17
N LYS A 684 -39.39 11.61 -28.40
CA LYS A 684 -40.53 11.49 -27.43
C LYS A 684 -40.74 10.02 -27.12
N GLY A 685 -40.75 9.69 -25.82
CA GLY A 685 -41.06 8.34 -25.40
C GLY A 685 -41.31 8.26 -23.90
N ARG A 686 -42.04 7.20 -23.48
CA ARG A 686 -42.14 6.82 -22.08
C ARG A 686 -41.05 5.84 -21.71
N TYR A 687 -40.72 4.93 -22.62
CA TYR A 687 -39.72 3.89 -22.40
C TYR A 687 -38.46 4.22 -23.20
N VAL A 688 -37.31 4.19 -22.53
CA VAL A 688 -36.01 4.39 -23.14
C VAL A 688 -35.25 3.05 -23.06
N HIS A 689 -35.02 2.43 -24.22
CA HIS A 689 -34.23 1.20 -24.34
C HIS A 689 -32.80 1.54 -24.66
N ILE A 690 -31.89 1.03 -23.85
CA ILE A 690 -30.44 1.24 -24.00
C ILE A 690 -29.78 -0.10 -24.11
N LYS A 691 -28.92 -0.25 -25.13
CA LYS A 691 -28.11 -1.42 -25.35
C LYS A 691 -26.68 -1.01 -25.65
N ALA A 692 -25.74 -1.50 -24.83
CA ALA A 692 -24.31 -1.29 -25.00
C ALA A 692 -23.62 -2.65 -25.11
N LEU A 693 -22.97 -2.93 -26.25
CA LEU A 693 -22.37 -4.22 -26.55
C LEU A 693 -20.95 -4.32 -25.95
N LEU A 694 -20.56 -5.54 -25.52
CA LEU A 694 -19.19 -5.80 -25.08
C LEU A 694 -18.20 -5.49 -26.19
N HIS A 695 -17.02 -4.99 -25.82
CA HIS A 695 -15.91 -4.75 -26.74
C HIS A 695 -15.32 -6.08 -27.27
N GLU A 696 -15.13 -7.03 -26.35
CA GLU A 696 -14.61 -8.37 -26.63
C GLU A 696 -15.44 -9.43 -25.87
N PRO A 697 -15.56 -10.66 -26.40
CA PRO A 697 -16.10 -11.79 -25.63
C PRO A 697 -15.32 -11.95 -24.31
N ASP A 698 -16.04 -12.34 -23.25
CA ASP A 698 -15.48 -12.58 -21.91
C ASP A 698 -14.85 -11.36 -21.23
N SER A 699 -15.04 -10.14 -21.77
CA SER A 699 -14.63 -8.89 -21.12
C SER A 699 -15.73 -8.34 -20.22
N TRP A 700 -15.36 -7.34 -19.41
CA TRP A 700 -16.27 -6.62 -18.56
C TRP A 700 -16.73 -5.29 -19.17
N LEU A 701 -18.00 -4.95 -18.98
CA LEU A 701 -18.55 -3.62 -19.23
C LEU A 701 -19.07 -3.04 -17.91
N PHE A 702 -18.56 -1.89 -17.51
CA PHE A 702 -18.97 -1.19 -16.28
C PHE A 702 -19.64 0.13 -16.62
N THR A 703 -20.80 0.38 -15.98
CA THR A 703 -21.53 1.66 -16.06
C THR A 703 -22.05 2.04 -14.68
N ASP A 704 -22.23 3.34 -14.43
CA ASP A 704 -22.67 3.87 -13.14
C ASP A 704 -24.11 4.43 -13.18
N GLU A 705 -24.35 5.47 -13.94
CA GLU A 705 -25.63 6.20 -13.98
C GLU A 705 -26.05 6.46 -15.42
N ILE A 706 -27.35 6.34 -15.69
CA ILE A 706 -27.95 6.73 -16.97
C ILE A 706 -28.72 8.02 -16.78
N ILE A 707 -28.15 9.10 -17.25
CA ILE A 707 -28.66 10.45 -17.10
C ILE A 707 -29.53 10.79 -18.29
N ILE A 708 -30.80 11.14 -18.08
CA ILE A 708 -31.72 11.60 -19.10
C ILE A 708 -32.22 12.99 -18.72
N ASN A 709 -32.05 13.95 -19.63
CA ASN A 709 -32.37 15.36 -19.42
C ASN A 709 -31.74 15.89 -18.11
N ARG A 710 -30.43 16.08 -18.12
CA ARG A 710 -29.67 16.62 -16.96
C ARG A 710 -30.27 17.98 -16.53
N LYS A 711 -30.51 18.17 -15.24
CA LYS A 711 -31.04 19.40 -14.66
C LYS A 711 -30.00 20.30 -14.08
#